data_5e16be86b8ab4a5e82262c4095f8be0f
#
_entry.id   5e16be86b8ab4a5e82262c4095f8be0f
#
_cell.length_a   1.000
_cell.length_b   1.000
_cell.length_c   1.000
_cell.angle_alpha   90.00
_cell.angle_beta   90.00
_cell.angle_gamma   90.00
#
_symmetry.space_group_name_H-M   'P 1'
#
loop_
_entity.id
_entity.type
_entity.pdbx_description
1 polymer ?
#
loop_
_entity_poly.entity_id
_entity_poly.type
_entity_poly.pdbx_seq_one_letter_code
_entity_poly.pdbx_strand_id
1 'polypeptide(L)'
;MTLQAPHTLKFVYRFDEGNASMADLLGGKGSNLCEMARLGLPVAPGFVISTQVCRDYLTKNQTLPEGLGESIRDNIRLLEESIGRNFGSTPSPLLLSVRSGARVSMPGMMDTILNLGINDEIVEGLASMMGDPRPAYDAYRRFIQIYSEVVLDVDPEPFETVLAAHKEKAGVTLDHQLTAEQLQDVVADFKQITKDATGSEPTYDPWEQLMAAVEAVFRSWNTPRAIFYRDHNKIDHDMGTAVTIMAMIFGNLGPSSGTGVLFTRNPSTGKAQVYGEYLTNAQGEDVVAGVRTPEPIASLKDVMPEIYGELMELAENLETHYADMQDIEFTIENSRLFLLQTRNAKRTALSAVRTAVDMVSEGLISQSQALLRVDAEEISRLLVPQFSDAISQDVLDDRFLARGAPASPGAATGTVCFDATKAARLAEAGVDVILVRPETKPDDIHGITAAVGVVTSRGGVTSHAAVVTRGLGKPCIVGCEAIQVDLEAGLFTAGEKTVKEGEQISMDGATGSVYAGELETVSPSLEDLPEANELLRWADQTRKLGVMANTDTPSDAAQALVMGAEGIGLCRTEHMFLDPKRLPSVRQMLLNAETAETWRRESNDRVFRAENEPDSSQAVKDFYEALDQVRKLQTDDFNGILRVMGARPVIIRLLDAPLHEFLPPYETLLVELMELRHIGAPLAELEEKETFLHLVDSLRESNPMLGHRGCRLGLSFPAIYRMQVEAIITAGAQLVKEGLDVNPEIMIPLTVDVEEMHRLREDLSLVASEVQERQGVKVHYMFGTMIETPRAALTAGEIAKESEFFSFGTNDLTQMVFGFSRDDADGKFLRWYIDEGVLPNDPFASIDPQGVGQLIKIAVDAGRRERPNLEIGICGEHGGDPASVAFCHEAGLDYVSCSPFRVPVARLAAAQAALSGS
;
A
#
# COMPACT_ATOMS: atom_id res chain seq x y z
N MET A 1 -17.19 40.30 32.53
CA MET A 1 -17.33 40.08 31.10
C MET A 1 -16.69 41.26 30.39
N THR A 2 -15.39 41.15 30.12
CA THR A 2 -14.63 42.08 29.30
C THR A 2 -14.79 41.64 27.85
N LEU A 3 -15.47 42.42 27.05
CA LEU A 3 -15.58 42.28 25.59
C LEU A 3 -14.12 42.35 25.05
N GLN A 4 -13.59 41.21 24.60
CA GLN A 4 -12.42 41.21 23.75
C GLN A 4 -12.81 41.93 22.46
N ALA A 5 -12.00 42.90 22.05
CA ALA A 5 -12.11 43.57 20.77
C ALA A 5 -12.08 42.53 19.63
N PRO A 6 -12.81 42.72 18.54
CA PRO A 6 -12.74 41.79 17.42
C PRO A 6 -11.29 41.74 16.94
N HIS A 7 -10.68 40.56 16.98
CA HIS A 7 -9.41 40.33 16.30
C HIS A 7 -9.62 40.67 14.84
N THR A 8 -9.10 41.79 14.38
CA THR A 8 -8.98 42.07 12.93
C THR A 8 -8.18 40.93 12.31
N LEU A 9 -8.84 40.09 11.55
CA LEU A 9 -8.20 39.00 10.83
C LEU A 9 -7.09 39.57 9.96
N LYS A 10 -5.84 39.18 10.25
CA LYS A 10 -4.70 39.57 9.45
C LYS A 10 -4.70 38.75 8.16
N PHE A 11 -4.73 39.40 7.00
CA PHE A 11 -4.80 38.72 5.72
C PHE A 11 -3.43 38.33 5.18
N VAL A 12 -2.42 39.16 5.44
CA VAL A 12 -1.08 39.07 4.86
C VAL A 12 -0.03 38.97 5.97
N TYR A 13 0.90 38.06 5.80
CA TYR A 13 1.99 37.78 6.76
C TYR A 13 3.33 37.86 6.04
N ARG A 14 4.24 38.73 6.51
CA ARG A 14 5.62 38.71 6.05
C ARG A 14 6.31 37.45 6.56
N PHE A 15 7.43 37.06 5.95
CA PHE A 15 8.16 35.86 6.36
C PHE A 15 8.73 35.96 7.79
N ASP A 16 9.00 37.15 8.31
CA ASP A 16 9.43 37.40 9.69
C ASP A 16 8.29 37.35 10.73
N GLU A 17 7.04 37.23 10.31
CA GLU A 17 5.85 37.24 11.16
C GLU A 17 5.21 35.86 11.34
N GLY A 18 5.68 34.84 10.61
CA GLY A 18 5.19 33.47 10.69
C GLY A 18 6.24 32.47 11.18
N ASN A 19 5.84 31.20 11.28
CA ASN A 19 6.71 30.07 11.62
C ASN A 19 6.13 28.74 11.13
N ALA A 20 6.87 27.63 11.29
CA ALA A 20 6.48 26.29 10.84
C ALA A 20 5.15 25.79 11.43
N SER A 21 4.78 26.21 12.67
CA SER A 21 3.54 25.77 13.31
C SER A 21 2.27 26.38 12.70
N MET A 22 2.41 27.37 11.83
CA MET A 22 1.31 28.10 11.20
C MET A 22 0.90 27.51 9.83
N ALA A 23 1.22 26.25 9.57
CA ALA A 23 0.94 25.61 8.27
C ALA A 23 -0.55 25.60 7.89
N ASP A 24 -1.48 25.56 8.85
CA ASP A 24 -2.92 25.66 8.59
C ASP A 24 -3.33 27.04 8.04
N LEU A 25 -2.61 28.07 8.42
CA LEU A 25 -2.89 29.48 8.05
C LEU A 25 -2.05 29.95 6.85
N LEU A 26 -0.78 29.54 6.79
CA LEU A 26 0.18 30.04 5.80
C LEU A 26 0.47 29.00 4.71
N GLY A 27 -0.14 27.81 4.78
CA GLY A 27 0.20 26.69 3.92
C GLY A 27 1.59 26.13 4.22
N GLY A 28 1.91 24.96 3.68
CA GLY A 28 3.20 24.31 3.91
C GLY A 28 4.38 25.12 3.35
N LYS A 29 4.27 25.69 2.14
CA LYS A 29 5.32 26.51 1.54
C LYS A 29 5.55 27.80 2.34
N GLY A 30 4.47 28.52 2.64
CA GLY A 30 4.56 29.81 3.34
C GLY A 30 5.11 29.66 4.76
N SER A 31 4.65 28.68 5.53
CA SER A 31 5.13 28.43 6.89
C SER A 31 6.61 28.05 6.94
N ASN A 32 7.08 27.22 5.99
CA ASN A 32 8.50 26.87 5.89
C ASN A 32 9.39 28.05 5.48
N LEU A 33 8.93 28.90 4.55
CA LEU A 33 9.64 30.14 4.19
C LEU A 33 9.75 31.10 5.41
N CYS A 34 8.67 31.23 6.17
CA CYS A 34 8.70 31.99 7.42
C CYS A 34 9.69 31.41 8.43
N GLU A 35 9.72 30.08 8.59
CA GLU A 35 10.64 29.43 9.51
C GLU A 35 12.10 29.63 9.08
N MET A 36 12.41 29.46 7.79
CA MET A 36 13.75 29.71 7.26
C MET A 36 14.18 31.17 7.45
N ALA A 37 13.28 32.13 7.20
CA ALA A 37 13.57 33.55 7.45
C ALA A 37 13.84 33.84 8.93
N ARG A 38 13.08 33.21 9.85
CA ARG A 38 13.29 33.32 11.31
C ARG A 38 14.62 32.72 11.76
N LEU A 39 15.10 31.70 11.08
CA LEU A 39 16.43 31.11 11.30
C LEU A 39 17.56 31.96 10.72
N GLY A 40 17.26 33.07 10.06
CA GLY A 40 18.26 33.95 9.44
C GLY A 40 18.83 33.41 8.15
N LEU A 41 18.20 32.40 7.52
CA LEU A 41 18.64 31.82 6.26
C LEU A 41 18.36 32.79 5.08
N PRO A 42 19.12 32.71 3.97
CA PRO A 42 18.99 33.60 2.84
C PRO A 42 17.77 33.27 1.97
N VAL A 43 16.58 33.57 2.48
CA VAL A 43 15.32 33.37 1.77
C VAL A 43 15.07 34.53 0.82
N ALA A 44 14.58 34.25 -0.40
CA ALA A 44 14.11 35.30 -1.30
C ALA A 44 12.97 36.09 -0.61
N PRO A 45 13.05 37.42 -0.51
CA PRO A 45 12.09 38.21 0.25
C PRO A 45 10.65 38.07 -0.31
N GLY A 46 9.65 38.07 0.59
CA GLY A 46 8.26 37.93 0.22
C GLY A 46 7.29 37.95 1.40
N PHE A 47 6.05 37.60 1.12
CA PHE A 47 4.97 37.51 2.10
C PHE A 47 3.92 36.48 1.68
N VAL A 48 3.03 36.11 2.60
CA VAL A 48 1.99 35.08 2.39
C VAL A 48 0.62 35.67 2.63
N ILE A 49 -0.31 35.45 1.69
CA ILE A 49 -1.74 35.64 1.86
C ILE A 49 -2.32 34.35 2.44
N SER A 50 -3.04 34.45 3.57
CA SER A 50 -3.47 33.29 4.35
C SER A 50 -4.52 32.41 3.65
N THR A 51 -4.58 31.14 4.04
CA THR A 51 -5.62 30.19 3.60
C THR A 51 -7.04 30.67 3.93
N GLN A 52 -7.19 31.46 4.99
CA GLN A 52 -8.49 32.03 5.37
C GLN A 52 -9.04 32.95 4.28
N VAL A 53 -8.17 33.72 3.59
CA VAL A 53 -8.59 34.58 2.46
C VAL A 53 -9.10 33.73 1.30
N CYS A 54 -8.46 32.61 1.01
CA CYS A 54 -8.93 31.65 -0.01
C CYS A 54 -10.32 31.10 0.33
N ARG A 55 -10.52 30.63 1.57
CA ARG A 55 -11.83 30.13 2.02
C ARG A 55 -12.91 31.21 1.93
N ASP A 56 -12.61 32.40 2.35
CA ASP A 56 -13.52 33.55 2.26
C ASP A 56 -13.86 33.87 0.80
N TYR A 57 -12.88 33.86 -0.10
CA TYR A 57 -13.06 34.11 -1.54
C TYR A 57 -13.96 33.04 -2.16
N LEU A 58 -13.71 31.76 -1.91
CA LEU A 58 -14.49 30.65 -2.49
C LEU A 58 -15.93 30.61 -1.97
N THR A 59 -16.16 31.00 -0.71
CA THR A 59 -17.49 30.99 -0.09
C THR A 59 -18.31 32.25 -0.33
N LYS A 60 -17.69 33.38 -0.70
CA LYS A 60 -18.32 34.71 -0.89
C LYS A 60 -18.41 35.09 -2.37
N ASN A 61 -18.86 34.19 -3.24
CA ASN A 61 -19.03 34.42 -4.68
C ASN A 61 -17.76 34.95 -5.37
N GLN A 62 -16.60 34.41 -5.04
CA GLN A 62 -15.31 34.81 -5.63
C GLN A 62 -15.00 36.31 -5.47
N THR A 63 -15.34 36.87 -4.30
CA THR A 63 -15.07 38.26 -4.00
C THR A 63 -13.94 38.35 -2.96
N LEU A 64 -12.89 39.10 -3.28
CA LEU A 64 -11.78 39.34 -2.37
C LEU A 64 -12.23 40.16 -1.13
N PRO A 65 -11.71 39.88 0.07
CA PRO A 65 -12.03 40.65 1.28
C PRO A 65 -11.64 42.14 1.12
N GLU A 66 -12.48 43.01 1.66
CA GLU A 66 -12.19 44.45 1.73
C GLU A 66 -10.91 44.73 2.52
N GLY A 67 -10.04 45.59 2.03
CA GLY A 67 -8.75 45.94 2.63
C GLY A 67 -7.59 44.99 2.25
N LEU A 68 -7.85 43.85 1.58
CA LEU A 68 -6.78 42.95 1.14
C LEU A 68 -5.82 43.64 0.18
N GLY A 69 -6.34 44.37 -0.81
CA GLY A 69 -5.53 45.10 -1.81
C GLY A 69 -4.60 46.15 -1.17
N GLU A 70 -5.04 46.84 -0.13
CA GLU A 70 -4.19 47.79 0.64
C GLU A 70 -3.10 47.02 1.39
N SER A 71 -3.46 45.91 2.06
CA SER A 71 -2.48 45.07 2.78
C SER A 71 -1.40 44.52 1.83
N ILE A 72 -1.75 44.11 0.63
CA ILE A 72 -0.80 43.67 -0.41
C ILE A 72 0.11 44.83 -0.84
N ARG A 73 -0.42 46.01 -1.10
CA ARG A 73 0.38 47.21 -1.48
C ARG A 73 1.39 47.61 -0.42
N ASP A 74 0.98 47.56 0.85
CA ASP A 74 1.89 47.88 1.96
C ASP A 74 3.06 46.90 2.06
N ASN A 75 2.76 45.61 1.85
CA ASN A 75 3.80 44.56 1.88
C ASN A 75 4.70 44.60 0.64
N ILE A 76 4.18 44.99 -0.53
CA ILE A 76 5.02 45.22 -1.72
C ILE A 76 5.97 46.40 -1.50
N ARG A 77 5.51 47.50 -0.89
CA ARG A 77 6.39 48.66 -0.59
C ARG A 77 7.54 48.25 0.33
N LEU A 78 7.25 47.42 1.38
CA LEU A 78 8.30 46.89 2.25
C LEU A 78 9.26 45.95 1.51
N LEU A 79 8.75 45.21 0.55
CA LEU A 79 9.55 44.34 -0.28
C LEU A 79 10.47 45.14 -1.23
N GLU A 80 9.96 46.19 -1.84
CA GLU A 80 10.74 47.14 -2.63
C GLU A 80 11.88 47.77 -1.84
N GLU A 81 11.60 48.24 -0.64
CA GLU A 81 12.61 48.80 0.27
C GLU A 81 13.71 47.79 0.62
N SER A 82 13.36 46.51 0.84
CA SER A 82 14.31 45.47 1.22
C SER A 82 15.24 45.05 0.07
N ILE A 83 14.79 45.15 -1.18
CA ILE A 83 15.52 44.68 -2.37
C ILE A 83 16.17 45.84 -3.14
N GLY A 84 15.65 47.04 -2.97
CA GLY A 84 16.08 48.22 -3.76
C GLY A 84 15.64 48.17 -5.22
N ARG A 85 14.54 47.45 -5.51
CA ARG A 85 13.89 47.35 -6.81
C ARG A 85 12.44 47.79 -6.68
N ASN A 86 11.80 48.30 -7.75
CA ASN A 86 10.43 48.80 -7.70
C ASN A 86 9.48 47.96 -8.57
N PHE A 87 8.31 47.62 -8.03
CA PHE A 87 7.27 46.92 -8.77
C PHE A 87 6.56 47.84 -9.75
N GLY A 88 6.53 47.42 -11.03
CA GLY A 88 5.87 48.18 -12.07
C GLY A 88 6.61 49.49 -12.50
N SER A 89 7.90 49.59 -12.27
CA SER A 89 8.69 50.81 -12.55
C SER A 89 10.08 50.45 -13.08
N THR A 90 10.64 51.37 -13.92
CA THR A 90 12.02 51.36 -14.40
C THR A 90 12.84 52.41 -13.63
N PRO A 91 14.19 52.34 -13.56
CA PRO A 91 15.10 51.46 -14.30
C PRO A 91 15.47 50.17 -13.58
N SER A 92 15.00 49.93 -12.37
CA SER A 92 15.31 48.72 -11.55
C SER A 92 14.02 48.00 -11.22
N PRO A 93 13.46 47.23 -12.16
CA PRO A 93 12.17 46.56 -11.96
C PRO A 93 12.25 45.40 -11.01
N LEU A 94 11.24 45.32 -10.14
CA LEU A 94 10.95 44.15 -9.29
C LEU A 94 9.92 43.28 -10.03
N LEU A 95 10.26 42.06 -10.32
CA LEU A 95 9.30 41.05 -10.74
C LEU A 95 8.94 40.13 -9.56
N LEU A 96 7.73 39.57 -9.61
CA LEU A 96 7.19 38.72 -8.54
C LEU A 96 6.87 37.32 -9.05
N SER A 97 6.95 36.35 -8.16
CA SER A 97 6.31 35.04 -8.32
C SER A 97 5.10 34.95 -7.40
N VAL A 98 4.00 34.38 -7.90
CA VAL A 98 2.76 34.10 -7.15
C VAL A 98 2.57 32.60 -7.14
N ARG A 99 2.70 31.98 -5.95
CA ARG A 99 2.75 30.54 -5.78
C ARG A 99 1.64 30.05 -4.86
N SER A 100 0.97 28.97 -5.24
CA SER A 100 0.05 28.26 -4.35
C SER A 100 0.79 27.57 -3.21
N GLY A 101 0.15 27.45 -2.04
CA GLY A 101 0.72 26.80 -0.87
C GLY A 101 -0.35 26.20 0.05
N ALA A 102 -0.89 25.04 -0.27
CA ALA A 102 -1.76 24.30 0.64
C ALA A 102 -0.94 23.69 1.79
N ARG A 103 -1.60 23.37 2.93
CA ARG A 103 -0.96 22.66 4.05
C ARG A 103 -0.34 21.33 3.59
N VAL A 104 -1.07 20.58 2.77
CA VAL A 104 -0.60 19.33 2.16
C VAL A 104 -0.05 19.60 0.78
N SER A 105 1.10 19.06 0.45
CA SER A 105 1.70 19.22 -0.88
C SER A 105 0.86 18.49 -1.93
N MET A 106 0.47 19.21 -2.99
CA MET A 106 -0.31 18.70 -4.13
C MET A 106 0.47 18.98 -5.43
N PRO A 107 1.51 18.19 -5.76
CA PRO A 107 2.42 18.45 -6.87
C PRO A 107 1.69 18.49 -8.23
N GLY A 108 1.89 19.56 -9.00
CA GLY A 108 1.26 19.71 -10.34
C GLY A 108 -0.25 19.99 -10.35
N MET A 109 -0.90 20.03 -9.16
CA MET A 109 -2.37 20.20 -9.09
C MET A 109 -2.79 21.66 -9.03
N MET A 110 -1.89 22.56 -8.63
CA MET A 110 -2.17 23.97 -8.40
C MET A 110 -1.16 24.86 -9.11
N ASP A 111 -1.61 26.03 -9.50
CA ASP A 111 -0.89 26.90 -10.41
C ASP A 111 0.14 27.79 -9.71
N THR A 112 1.14 28.21 -10.49
CA THR A 112 2.19 29.16 -10.13
C THR A 112 2.37 30.14 -11.28
N ILE A 113 2.43 31.43 -11.00
CA ILE A 113 2.69 32.47 -11.99
C ILE A 113 4.05 33.10 -11.68
N LEU A 114 4.94 33.12 -12.67
CA LEU A 114 6.28 33.67 -12.58
C LEU A 114 6.45 34.93 -13.41
N ASN A 115 7.49 35.69 -13.11
CA ASN A 115 7.85 36.94 -13.86
C ASN A 115 6.74 38.00 -13.91
N LEU A 116 5.87 38.00 -12.88
CA LEU A 116 4.73 38.91 -12.81
C LEU A 116 5.21 40.35 -12.59
N GLY A 117 4.57 41.29 -13.24
CA GLY A 117 4.94 42.71 -13.23
C GLY A 117 5.68 43.16 -14.50
N ILE A 118 5.94 42.23 -15.43
CA ILE A 118 6.62 42.55 -16.70
C ILE A 118 5.61 43.04 -17.77
N ASN A 119 6.01 44.02 -18.56
CA ASN A 119 5.30 44.55 -19.71
C ASN A 119 6.32 45.13 -20.70
N ASP A 120 5.88 45.79 -21.78
CA ASP A 120 6.75 46.31 -22.84
C ASP A 120 7.74 47.37 -22.35
N GLU A 121 7.40 48.16 -21.34
CA GLU A 121 8.29 49.15 -20.74
C GLU A 121 9.25 48.50 -19.71
N ILE A 122 8.72 47.60 -18.90
CA ILE A 122 9.47 46.95 -17.83
C ILE A 122 10.54 46.01 -18.40
N VAL A 123 10.28 45.31 -19.53
CA VAL A 123 11.25 44.40 -20.16
C VAL A 123 12.52 45.13 -20.59
N GLU A 124 12.41 46.38 -21.06
CA GLU A 124 13.57 47.20 -21.43
C GLU A 124 14.39 47.62 -20.21
N GLY A 125 13.71 47.95 -19.12
CA GLY A 125 14.35 48.24 -17.83
C GLY A 125 15.07 47.00 -17.28
N LEU A 126 14.43 45.82 -17.40
CA LEU A 126 14.98 44.55 -16.98
C LEU A 126 16.22 44.16 -17.83
N ALA A 127 16.14 44.32 -19.17
CA ALA A 127 17.26 44.10 -20.08
C ALA A 127 18.47 44.98 -19.75
N SER A 128 18.20 46.25 -19.44
CA SER A 128 19.25 47.19 -19.02
C SER A 128 19.88 46.81 -17.68
N MET A 129 19.07 46.37 -16.71
CA MET A 129 19.53 45.90 -15.38
C MET A 129 20.37 44.60 -15.49
N MET A 130 19.97 43.67 -16.33
CA MET A 130 20.66 42.40 -16.56
C MET A 130 21.95 42.57 -17.43
N GLY A 131 22.07 43.65 -18.18
CA GLY A 131 23.17 43.85 -19.15
C GLY A 131 23.09 42.93 -20.38
N ASP A 132 22.03 42.14 -20.50
CA ASP A 132 21.73 41.25 -21.62
C ASP A 132 20.21 41.24 -21.84
N PRO A 133 19.71 41.60 -23.05
CA PRO A 133 18.30 41.63 -23.37
C PRO A 133 17.68 40.23 -23.49
N ARG A 134 18.48 39.20 -23.79
CA ARG A 134 17.98 37.85 -24.01
C ARG A 134 17.20 37.28 -22.82
N PRO A 135 17.75 37.21 -21.58
CA PRO A 135 17.03 36.72 -20.42
C PRO A 135 15.76 37.52 -20.09
N ALA A 136 15.78 38.81 -20.34
CA ALA A 136 14.61 39.66 -20.10
C ALA A 136 13.44 39.31 -21.03
N TYR A 137 13.70 39.14 -22.33
CA TYR A 137 12.68 38.73 -23.29
C TYR A 137 12.24 37.28 -23.12
N ASP A 138 13.14 36.40 -22.67
CA ASP A 138 12.75 35.03 -22.29
C ASP A 138 11.81 35.02 -21.07
N ALA A 139 12.07 35.85 -20.07
CA ALA A 139 11.18 36.02 -18.92
C ALA A 139 9.82 36.59 -19.35
N TYR A 140 9.80 37.50 -20.32
CA TYR A 140 8.57 38.12 -20.82
C TYR A 140 7.71 37.13 -21.61
N ARG A 141 8.30 36.35 -22.53
CA ARG A 141 7.54 35.31 -23.25
C ARG A 141 6.96 34.27 -22.33
N ARG A 142 7.73 33.79 -21.28
CA ARG A 142 7.28 32.85 -20.28
C ARG A 142 6.12 33.43 -19.46
N PHE A 143 6.21 34.72 -19.09
CA PHE A 143 5.12 35.37 -18.38
C PHE A 143 3.83 35.41 -19.23
N ILE A 144 3.90 35.81 -20.51
CA ILE A 144 2.71 35.84 -21.35
C ILE A 144 2.06 34.48 -21.47
N GLN A 145 2.85 33.41 -21.68
CA GLN A 145 2.35 32.05 -21.80
C GLN A 145 1.65 31.64 -20.51
N ILE A 146 2.36 31.66 -19.36
CA ILE A 146 1.84 31.22 -18.06
C ILE A 146 0.63 32.05 -17.62
N TYR A 147 0.69 33.38 -17.83
CA TYR A 147 -0.42 34.28 -17.47
C TYR A 147 -1.66 33.99 -18.32
N SER A 148 -1.48 33.79 -19.63
CA SER A 148 -2.59 33.44 -20.52
C SER A 148 -3.21 32.10 -20.19
N GLU A 149 -2.40 31.09 -19.91
CA GLU A 149 -2.85 29.76 -19.54
C GLU A 149 -3.57 29.77 -18.19
N VAL A 150 -2.95 30.31 -17.13
CA VAL A 150 -3.42 30.18 -15.75
C VAL A 150 -4.48 31.22 -15.38
N VAL A 151 -4.31 32.48 -15.85
CA VAL A 151 -5.19 33.58 -15.44
C VAL A 151 -6.34 33.78 -16.43
N LEU A 152 -6.06 33.60 -17.71
CA LEU A 152 -7.02 33.88 -18.82
C LEU A 152 -7.63 32.58 -19.38
N ASP A 153 -7.23 31.39 -18.89
CA ASP A 153 -7.76 30.08 -19.32
C ASP A 153 -7.61 29.83 -20.85
N VAL A 154 -6.45 30.20 -21.40
CA VAL A 154 -6.11 30.01 -22.82
C VAL A 154 -5.38 28.67 -22.97
N ASP A 155 -5.72 27.90 -24.02
CA ASP A 155 -5.07 26.65 -24.36
C ASP A 155 -3.55 26.85 -24.58
N PRO A 156 -2.66 26.06 -23.95
CA PRO A 156 -1.21 26.14 -24.11
C PRO A 156 -0.70 25.68 -25.48
N GLU A 157 -1.41 24.80 -26.20
CA GLU A 157 -0.94 24.19 -27.45
C GLU A 157 -0.53 25.22 -28.55
N PRO A 158 -1.26 26.33 -28.80
CA PRO A 158 -0.85 27.32 -29.73
C PRO A 158 0.50 28.00 -29.41
N PHE A 159 0.78 28.26 -28.13
CA PHE A 159 2.05 28.86 -27.70
C PHE A 159 3.22 27.89 -27.94
N GLU A 160 3.05 26.61 -27.62
CA GLU A 160 4.08 25.59 -27.88
C GLU A 160 4.37 25.44 -29.39
N THR A 161 3.33 25.42 -30.20
CA THR A 161 3.43 25.31 -31.65
C THR A 161 4.20 26.49 -32.25
N VAL A 162 3.90 27.71 -31.82
CA VAL A 162 4.60 28.93 -32.30
C VAL A 162 6.05 28.93 -31.85
N LEU A 163 6.34 28.59 -30.60
CA LEU A 163 7.71 28.50 -30.09
C LEU A 163 8.53 27.47 -30.88
N ALA A 164 7.94 26.30 -31.16
CA ALA A 164 8.58 25.28 -31.97
C ALA A 164 8.89 25.75 -33.38
N ALA A 165 7.97 26.49 -34.03
CA ALA A 165 8.20 27.09 -35.38
C ALA A 165 9.32 28.13 -35.39
N HIS A 166 9.42 28.96 -34.34
CA HIS A 166 10.55 29.92 -34.20
C HIS A 166 11.88 29.18 -33.99
N LYS A 167 11.93 28.12 -33.22
CA LYS A 167 13.15 27.30 -33.07
C LYS A 167 13.56 26.63 -34.39
N GLU A 168 12.62 26.06 -35.12
CA GLU A 168 12.88 25.46 -36.44
C GLU A 168 13.42 26.50 -37.43
N LYS A 169 12.78 27.67 -37.51
CA LYS A 169 13.21 28.77 -38.34
C LYS A 169 14.61 29.28 -38.00
N ALA A 170 14.96 29.29 -36.70
CA ALA A 170 16.27 29.66 -36.21
C ALA A 170 17.33 28.58 -36.38
N GLY A 171 16.95 27.32 -36.69
CA GLY A 171 17.82 26.19 -36.78
C GLY A 171 18.37 25.71 -35.41
N VAL A 172 17.59 25.94 -34.33
CA VAL A 172 17.95 25.58 -32.96
C VAL A 172 16.93 24.62 -32.37
N THR A 173 17.33 23.87 -31.35
CA THR A 173 16.44 22.91 -30.68
C THR A 173 15.99 23.35 -29.29
N LEU A 174 16.78 24.22 -28.63
CA LEU A 174 16.57 24.60 -27.23
C LEU A 174 16.24 26.09 -27.10
N ASP A 175 15.34 26.44 -26.22
CA ASP A 175 14.84 27.81 -26.00
C ASP A 175 15.97 28.81 -25.71
N HIS A 176 16.97 28.41 -24.93
CA HIS A 176 18.10 29.30 -24.57
C HIS A 176 19.05 29.63 -25.74
N GLN A 177 18.91 28.99 -26.89
CA GLN A 177 19.67 29.24 -28.11
C GLN A 177 19.04 30.33 -28.97
N LEU A 178 17.78 30.73 -28.70
CA LEU A 178 17.13 31.85 -29.37
C LEU A 178 17.79 33.17 -28.97
N THR A 179 17.98 34.07 -29.94
CA THR A 179 18.51 35.42 -29.71
C THR A 179 17.45 36.33 -29.09
N ALA A 180 17.84 37.48 -28.56
CA ALA A 180 16.94 38.47 -28.03
C ALA A 180 15.90 38.94 -29.08
N GLU A 181 16.32 39.19 -30.33
CA GLU A 181 15.46 39.59 -31.42
C GLU A 181 14.44 38.51 -31.78
N GLN A 182 14.88 37.22 -31.79
CA GLN A 182 13.97 36.08 -32.02
C GLN A 182 12.94 35.97 -30.92
N LEU A 183 13.32 36.17 -29.64
CA LEU A 183 12.42 36.17 -28.51
C LEU A 183 11.44 37.37 -28.53
N GLN A 184 11.84 38.54 -29.08
CA GLN A 184 10.92 39.66 -29.32
C GLN A 184 9.82 39.27 -30.31
N ASP A 185 10.18 38.58 -31.40
CA ASP A 185 9.21 38.06 -32.36
C ASP A 185 8.25 37.04 -31.70
N VAL A 186 8.78 36.12 -30.87
CA VAL A 186 7.96 35.15 -30.09
C VAL A 186 6.98 35.90 -29.16
N VAL A 187 7.44 36.93 -28.43
CA VAL A 187 6.61 37.76 -27.55
C VAL A 187 5.46 38.40 -28.33
N ALA A 188 5.73 38.93 -29.55
CA ALA A 188 4.71 39.52 -30.38
C ALA A 188 3.64 38.50 -30.81
N ASP A 189 4.09 37.30 -31.23
CA ASP A 189 3.18 36.23 -31.63
C ASP A 189 2.36 35.72 -30.46
N PHE A 190 2.96 35.58 -29.26
CA PHE A 190 2.27 35.16 -28.03
C PHE A 190 1.18 36.15 -27.59
N LYS A 191 1.43 37.45 -27.70
CA LYS A 191 0.41 38.48 -27.48
C LYS A 191 -0.74 38.35 -28.49
N GLN A 192 -0.44 38.05 -29.74
CA GLN A 192 -1.46 37.84 -30.76
C GLN A 192 -2.32 36.60 -30.44
N ILE A 193 -1.72 35.47 -30.03
CA ILE A 193 -2.46 34.29 -29.61
C ILE A 193 -3.41 34.62 -28.45
N THR A 194 -2.92 35.32 -27.43
CA THR A 194 -3.76 35.74 -26.30
C THR A 194 -4.91 36.63 -26.74
N LYS A 195 -4.65 37.59 -27.62
CA LYS A 195 -5.65 38.51 -28.17
C LYS A 195 -6.70 37.79 -28.99
N ASP A 196 -6.30 36.82 -29.81
CA ASP A 196 -7.22 36.03 -30.63
C ASP A 196 -8.13 35.14 -29.79
N ALA A 197 -7.60 34.58 -28.69
CA ALA A 197 -8.34 33.73 -27.76
C ALA A 197 -9.30 34.50 -26.84
N THR A 198 -8.88 35.68 -26.33
CA THR A 198 -9.60 36.44 -25.30
C THR A 198 -10.31 37.71 -25.81
N GLY A 199 -9.96 38.15 -27.00
CA GLY A 199 -10.43 39.42 -27.58
C GLY A 199 -9.65 40.67 -27.11
N SER A 200 -8.67 40.53 -26.23
CA SER A 200 -7.81 41.59 -25.69
C SER A 200 -6.38 41.10 -25.47
N GLU A 201 -5.41 42.02 -25.54
CA GLU A 201 -4.04 41.72 -25.12
C GLU A 201 -3.99 41.51 -23.57
N PRO A 202 -2.97 40.80 -23.05
CA PRO A 202 -2.75 40.70 -21.57
C PRO A 202 -2.64 42.13 -20.98
N THR A 203 -3.13 42.30 -19.75
CA THR A 203 -3.06 43.59 -19.07
C THR A 203 -1.63 44.09 -18.93
N TYR A 204 -1.40 45.36 -19.22
CA TYR A 204 -0.09 46.00 -19.04
C TYR A 204 0.13 46.59 -17.65
N ASP A 205 -0.93 46.66 -16.83
CA ASP A 205 -0.82 47.16 -15.44
C ASP A 205 -0.31 46.05 -14.50
N PRO A 206 0.91 46.18 -13.96
CA PRO A 206 1.46 45.18 -13.02
C PRO A 206 0.58 44.90 -11.79
N TRP A 207 -0.18 45.88 -11.34
CA TRP A 207 -1.09 45.69 -10.20
C TRP A 207 -2.30 44.83 -10.58
N GLU A 208 -2.89 45.07 -11.74
CA GLU A 208 -3.97 44.25 -12.27
C GLU A 208 -3.49 42.80 -12.50
N GLN A 209 -2.28 42.64 -13.07
CA GLN A 209 -1.65 41.33 -13.23
C GLN A 209 -1.57 40.58 -11.89
N LEU A 210 -1.10 41.25 -10.81
CA LEU A 210 -0.92 40.68 -9.50
C LEU A 210 -2.25 40.24 -8.89
N MET A 211 -3.26 41.09 -8.91
CA MET A 211 -4.56 40.76 -8.30
C MET A 211 -5.24 39.63 -9.05
N ALA A 212 -5.20 39.62 -10.37
CA ALA A 212 -5.75 38.52 -11.17
C ALA A 212 -5.01 37.19 -10.94
N ALA A 213 -3.69 37.22 -10.76
CA ALA A 213 -2.89 36.05 -10.42
C ALA A 213 -3.25 35.48 -9.04
N VAL A 214 -3.46 36.34 -8.03
CA VAL A 214 -3.92 35.90 -6.69
C VAL A 214 -5.28 35.21 -6.77
N GLU A 215 -6.21 35.79 -7.53
CA GLU A 215 -7.53 35.17 -7.74
C GLU A 215 -7.43 33.85 -8.50
N ALA A 216 -6.59 33.77 -9.54
CA ALA A 216 -6.38 32.53 -10.29
C ALA A 216 -5.84 31.40 -9.39
N VAL A 217 -4.88 31.69 -8.51
CA VAL A 217 -4.38 30.72 -7.54
C VAL A 217 -5.49 30.27 -6.58
N PHE A 218 -6.39 31.15 -6.14
CA PHE A 218 -7.52 30.71 -5.31
C PHE A 218 -8.50 29.84 -6.09
N ARG A 219 -8.80 30.18 -7.37
CA ARG A 219 -9.66 29.36 -8.24
C ARG A 219 -9.06 27.97 -8.50
N SER A 220 -7.72 27.87 -8.61
CA SER A 220 -7.05 26.60 -8.90
C SER A 220 -7.27 25.53 -7.82
N TRP A 221 -7.68 25.93 -6.60
CA TRP A 221 -8.10 24.98 -5.55
C TRP A 221 -9.27 24.10 -5.99
N ASN A 222 -10.20 24.61 -6.79
CA ASN A 222 -11.41 23.93 -7.23
C ASN A 222 -11.39 23.51 -8.70
N THR A 223 -10.20 23.38 -9.31
CA THR A 223 -10.09 22.74 -10.64
C THR A 223 -10.40 21.24 -10.54
N PRO A 224 -10.92 20.60 -11.60
CA PRO A 224 -11.24 19.17 -11.60
C PRO A 224 -10.05 18.30 -11.17
N ARG A 225 -8.83 18.61 -11.64
CA ARG A 225 -7.60 17.89 -11.26
C ARG A 225 -7.29 18.02 -9.76
N ALA A 226 -7.47 19.21 -9.18
CA ALA A 226 -7.21 19.45 -7.76
C ALA A 226 -8.27 18.79 -6.85
N ILE A 227 -9.54 18.78 -7.27
CA ILE A 227 -10.62 18.07 -6.58
C ILE A 227 -10.34 16.58 -6.60
N PHE A 228 -10.10 15.99 -7.78
CA PHE A 228 -9.77 14.58 -7.92
C PHE A 228 -8.58 14.15 -7.04
N TYR A 229 -7.51 14.95 -7.02
CA TYR A 229 -6.35 14.67 -6.18
C TYR A 229 -6.69 14.67 -4.68
N ARG A 230 -7.52 15.63 -4.24
CA ARG A 230 -7.96 15.70 -2.84
C ARG A 230 -8.84 14.52 -2.46
N ASP A 231 -9.79 14.13 -3.32
CA ASP A 231 -10.64 12.96 -3.11
C ASP A 231 -9.80 11.69 -2.98
N HIS A 232 -8.87 11.49 -3.92
CA HIS A 232 -7.99 10.32 -3.94
C HIS A 232 -7.08 10.24 -2.70
N ASN A 233 -6.57 11.38 -2.23
CA ASN A 233 -5.66 11.45 -1.07
C ASN A 233 -6.38 11.77 0.25
N LYS A 234 -7.71 11.78 0.29
CA LYS A 234 -8.53 12.09 1.47
C LYS A 234 -8.16 13.43 2.14
N ILE A 235 -7.89 14.45 1.32
CA ILE A 235 -7.56 15.81 1.76
C ILE A 235 -8.85 16.62 1.88
N ASP A 236 -9.04 17.29 3.01
CA ASP A 236 -10.22 18.11 3.30
C ASP A 236 -10.39 19.25 2.28
N HIS A 237 -11.55 19.34 1.66
CA HIS A 237 -11.91 20.36 0.69
C HIS A 237 -11.97 21.77 1.27
N ASP A 238 -12.27 21.90 2.56
CA ASP A 238 -12.41 23.18 3.25
C ASP A 238 -11.06 23.77 3.69
N MET A 239 -9.95 23.04 3.46
CA MET A 239 -8.61 23.48 3.84
C MET A 239 -8.20 24.80 3.14
N GLY A 240 -8.49 24.95 1.84
CA GLY A 240 -8.08 26.06 1.01
C GLY A 240 -6.56 26.08 0.75
N THR A 241 -6.11 27.10 0.01
CA THR A 241 -4.69 27.35 -0.28
C THR A 241 -4.26 28.73 0.19
N ALA A 242 -3.04 28.87 0.68
CA ALA A 242 -2.37 30.16 0.84
C ALA A 242 -1.77 30.60 -0.51
N VAL A 243 -1.49 31.90 -0.65
CA VAL A 243 -0.76 32.45 -1.79
C VAL A 243 0.55 33.04 -1.27
N THR A 244 1.66 32.52 -1.75
CA THR A 244 2.99 33.05 -1.44
C THR A 244 3.45 33.96 -2.56
N ILE A 245 3.75 35.23 -2.24
CA ILE A 245 4.27 36.24 -3.16
C ILE A 245 5.72 36.52 -2.80
N MET A 246 6.63 36.31 -3.77
CA MET A 246 8.07 36.45 -3.56
C MET A 246 8.70 37.25 -4.68
N ALA A 247 9.78 37.95 -4.37
CA ALA A 247 10.64 38.53 -5.41
C ALA A 247 11.22 37.43 -6.30
N MET A 248 11.23 37.68 -7.60
CA MET A 248 11.95 36.84 -8.55
C MET A 248 13.47 37.01 -8.34
N ILE A 249 14.14 35.88 -8.25
CA ILE A 249 15.59 35.77 -8.23
C ILE A 249 16.04 35.12 -9.53
N PHE A 250 17.01 35.71 -10.22
CA PHE A 250 17.37 35.29 -11.56
C PHE A 250 18.63 34.42 -11.57
N GLY A 251 18.45 33.12 -11.79
CA GLY A 251 19.56 32.18 -11.99
C GLY A 251 20.21 32.23 -13.37
N ASN A 252 19.70 33.05 -14.28
CA ASN A 252 20.14 33.15 -15.68
C ASN A 252 20.86 34.48 -16.03
N LEU A 253 21.56 35.08 -15.05
CA LEU A 253 22.36 36.31 -15.22
C LEU A 253 23.83 36.03 -15.55
N GLY A 254 24.13 34.95 -16.22
CA GLY A 254 25.48 34.56 -16.62
C GLY A 254 26.15 33.52 -15.76
N PRO A 255 27.47 33.27 -15.88
CA PRO A 255 28.16 32.12 -15.30
C PRO A 255 28.28 32.14 -13.79
N SER A 256 28.05 33.30 -13.13
CA SER A 256 28.00 33.42 -11.67
C SER A 256 26.61 33.23 -11.08
N SER A 257 25.67 32.81 -11.91
CA SER A 257 24.28 32.58 -11.52
C SER A 257 23.87 31.14 -11.90
N GLY A 258 22.88 30.62 -11.21
CA GLY A 258 22.39 29.26 -11.43
C GLY A 258 21.19 28.93 -10.56
N THR A 259 20.66 27.73 -10.71
CA THR A 259 19.56 27.22 -9.91
C THR A 259 19.70 25.73 -9.72
N GLY A 260 19.13 25.18 -8.68
CA GLY A 260 19.20 23.74 -8.42
C GLY A 260 18.27 23.27 -7.32
N VAL A 261 18.32 21.96 -7.16
CA VAL A 261 17.59 21.21 -6.11
C VAL A 261 18.58 20.29 -5.40
N LEU A 262 18.52 20.24 -4.10
CA LEU A 262 19.32 19.31 -3.32
C LEU A 262 18.53 18.63 -2.22
N PHE A 263 18.94 17.43 -1.89
CA PHE A 263 18.49 16.66 -0.74
C PHE A 263 19.62 16.56 0.27
N THR A 264 19.30 16.73 1.55
CA THR A 264 20.32 16.65 2.62
C THR A 264 20.93 15.26 2.76
N ARG A 265 20.22 14.23 2.33
CA ARG A 265 20.67 12.84 2.18
C ARG A 265 20.25 12.29 0.82
N ASN A 266 20.81 11.17 0.40
CA ASN A 266 20.39 10.52 -0.85
C ASN A 266 18.96 9.96 -0.71
N PRO A 267 17.97 10.44 -1.50
CA PRO A 267 16.56 10.07 -1.39
C PRO A 267 16.28 8.61 -1.77
N SER A 268 17.17 7.98 -2.51
CA SER A 268 17.02 6.57 -2.93
C SER A 268 17.63 5.61 -1.93
N THR A 269 18.80 5.95 -1.35
CA THR A 269 19.58 5.03 -0.51
C THR A 269 19.59 5.37 0.98
N GLY A 270 19.21 6.59 1.37
CA GLY A 270 19.26 7.10 2.75
C GLY A 270 20.65 7.47 3.24
N LYS A 271 21.72 7.28 2.43
CA LYS A 271 23.07 7.62 2.84
C LYS A 271 23.19 9.10 3.23
N ALA A 272 23.87 9.39 4.34
CA ALA A 272 24.14 10.74 4.83
C ALA A 272 25.14 11.48 3.93
N GLN A 273 24.75 11.72 2.69
CA GLN A 273 25.50 12.43 1.67
C GLN A 273 24.52 13.32 0.91
N VAL A 274 24.82 14.61 0.86
CA VAL A 274 24.03 15.55 0.07
C VAL A 274 23.95 15.06 -1.38
N TYR A 275 22.76 15.02 -1.91
CA TYR A 275 22.43 14.58 -3.26
C TYR A 275 21.63 15.66 -3.96
N GLY A 276 21.95 15.99 -5.21
CA GLY A 276 21.22 17.03 -5.92
C GLY A 276 21.85 17.37 -7.24
N GLU A 277 21.18 18.29 -7.92
CA GLU A 277 21.55 18.72 -9.26
C GLU A 277 21.38 20.25 -9.39
N TYR A 278 22.17 20.85 -10.26
CA TYR A 278 22.12 22.26 -10.55
C TYR A 278 22.38 22.55 -12.03
N LEU A 279 21.94 23.72 -12.47
CA LEU A 279 22.27 24.31 -13.78
C LEU A 279 22.84 25.69 -13.60
N THR A 280 23.98 25.99 -14.22
CA THR A 280 24.50 27.34 -14.36
C THR A 280 23.76 28.09 -15.44
N ASN A 281 23.58 29.41 -15.24
CA ASN A 281 22.89 30.28 -16.15
C ASN A 281 21.52 29.72 -16.61
N ALA A 282 20.65 29.42 -15.65
CA ALA A 282 19.35 28.80 -15.85
C ALA A 282 18.29 29.28 -14.84
N GLN A 283 17.03 29.20 -15.20
CA GLN A 283 15.91 29.41 -14.27
C GLN A 283 15.42 28.06 -13.69
N GLY A 284 14.68 28.08 -12.57
CA GLY A 284 14.21 26.90 -11.89
C GLY A 284 13.40 25.92 -12.76
N GLU A 285 12.63 26.45 -13.68
CA GLU A 285 11.85 25.65 -14.64
C GLU A 285 12.75 24.80 -15.55
N ASP A 286 13.94 25.28 -15.93
CA ASP A 286 14.86 24.58 -16.82
C ASP A 286 15.41 23.29 -16.20
N VAL A 287 15.50 23.20 -14.85
CA VAL A 287 15.89 22.00 -14.11
C VAL A 287 14.75 20.96 -14.10
N VAL A 288 13.51 21.44 -13.90
CA VAL A 288 12.35 20.55 -13.75
C VAL A 288 11.83 20.04 -15.11
N ALA A 289 11.89 20.90 -16.14
CA ALA A 289 11.39 20.57 -17.49
C ALA A 289 12.30 19.59 -18.26
N GLY A 290 13.50 19.29 -17.77
CA GLY A 290 14.42 18.34 -18.42
C GLY A 290 14.98 18.84 -19.76
N VAL A 291 14.88 20.14 -20.06
CA VAL A 291 15.32 20.77 -21.32
C VAL A 291 16.85 20.77 -21.43
N ARG A 292 17.55 20.78 -20.30
CA ARG A 292 19.02 20.72 -20.20
C ARG A 292 19.40 19.62 -19.22
N THR A 293 20.48 18.90 -19.48
CA THR A 293 21.03 17.92 -18.54
C THR A 293 21.66 18.65 -17.36
N PRO A 294 21.14 18.51 -16.14
CA PRO A 294 21.71 19.17 -14.97
C PRO A 294 23.02 18.48 -14.54
N GLU A 295 23.86 19.24 -13.86
CA GLU A 295 25.12 18.75 -13.28
C GLU A 295 24.94 18.31 -11.83
N PRO A 296 25.62 17.26 -11.39
CA PRO A 296 25.58 16.84 -9.99
C PRO A 296 26.04 17.96 -9.04
N ILE A 297 25.34 18.17 -7.93
CA ILE A 297 25.64 19.23 -6.96
C ILE A 297 27.09 19.22 -6.47
N ALA A 298 27.73 18.05 -6.44
CA ALA A 298 29.12 17.89 -6.02
C ALA A 298 30.10 18.67 -6.93
N SER A 299 29.79 18.85 -8.23
CA SER A 299 30.63 19.59 -9.18
C SER A 299 30.57 21.11 -8.96
N LEU A 300 29.55 21.60 -8.23
CA LEU A 300 29.45 23.03 -7.88
C LEU A 300 30.64 23.50 -7.04
N LYS A 301 31.29 22.56 -6.31
CA LYS A 301 32.50 22.83 -5.55
C LYS A 301 33.64 23.37 -6.42
N ASP A 302 33.75 22.92 -7.66
CA ASP A 302 34.80 23.32 -8.60
C ASP A 302 34.45 24.62 -9.33
N VAL A 303 33.13 24.89 -9.50
CA VAL A 303 32.60 26.05 -10.25
C VAL A 303 32.42 27.26 -9.33
N MET A 304 31.78 27.07 -8.16
CA MET A 304 31.46 28.11 -7.17
C MET A 304 31.74 27.60 -5.75
N PRO A 305 33.00 27.48 -5.32
CA PRO A 305 33.36 26.83 -4.06
C PRO A 305 32.82 27.50 -2.81
N GLU A 306 32.66 28.84 -2.80
CA GLU A 306 32.09 29.58 -1.68
C GLU A 306 30.57 29.29 -1.54
N ILE A 307 29.85 29.32 -2.62
CA ILE A 307 28.41 28.96 -2.66
C ILE A 307 28.19 27.51 -2.27
N TYR A 308 29.05 26.59 -2.75
CA TYR A 308 28.97 25.19 -2.34
C TYR A 308 29.16 25.05 -0.83
N GLY A 309 30.13 25.73 -0.25
CA GLY A 309 30.35 25.70 1.22
C GLY A 309 29.15 26.23 2.00
N GLU A 310 28.59 27.39 1.60
CA GLU A 310 27.39 27.96 2.19
C GLU A 310 26.18 27.00 2.06
N LEU A 311 26.00 26.37 0.91
CA LEU A 311 24.90 25.44 0.66
C LEU A 311 25.00 24.18 1.52
N MET A 312 26.20 23.64 1.76
CA MET A 312 26.43 22.50 2.66
C MET A 312 26.09 22.84 4.11
N GLU A 313 26.51 24.01 4.59
CA GLU A 313 26.20 24.49 5.94
C GLU A 313 24.68 24.69 6.13
N LEU A 314 24.01 25.26 5.13
CA LEU A 314 22.56 25.43 5.15
C LEU A 314 21.81 24.12 5.16
N ALA A 315 22.26 23.13 4.39
CA ALA A 315 21.68 21.81 4.34
C ALA A 315 21.77 21.10 5.71
N GLU A 316 22.92 21.14 6.36
CA GLU A 316 23.14 20.60 7.71
C GLU A 316 22.26 21.29 8.75
N ASN A 317 22.20 22.63 8.71
CA ASN A 317 21.37 23.43 9.62
C ASN A 317 19.88 23.11 9.47
N LEU A 318 19.38 22.97 8.24
CA LEU A 318 17.99 22.64 7.98
C LEU A 318 17.63 21.20 8.40
N GLU A 319 18.50 20.22 8.09
CA GLU A 319 18.30 18.84 8.52
C GLU A 319 18.26 18.73 10.04
N THR A 320 19.18 19.40 10.72
CA THR A 320 19.23 19.42 12.19
C THR A 320 18.00 20.10 12.80
N HIS A 321 17.56 21.24 12.23
CA HIS A 321 16.41 21.99 12.73
C HIS A 321 15.09 21.22 12.57
N TYR A 322 14.83 20.67 11.39
CA TYR A 322 13.62 19.88 11.13
C TYR A 322 13.75 18.45 11.64
N ALA A 323 14.96 18.05 12.01
CA ALA A 323 15.33 16.69 12.41
C ALA A 323 14.81 15.64 11.43
N ASP A 324 14.75 15.97 10.14
CA ASP A 324 14.32 15.11 9.04
C ASP A 324 15.02 15.51 7.74
N MET A 325 15.16 14.55 6.81
CA MET A 325 15.74 14.78 5.50
C MET A 325 14.97 15.87 4.74
N GLN A 326 15.69 16.85 4.24
CA GLN A 326 15.11 18.01 3.54
C GLN A 326 15.36 17.95 2.04
N ASP A 327 14.38 18.42 1.29
CA ASP A 327 14.39 18.74 -0.15
C ASP A 327 14.39 20.27 -0.26
N ILE A 328 15.46 20.83 -0.83
CA ILE A 328 15.76 22.26 -0.83
C ILE A 328 15.86 22.76 -2.26
N GLU A 329 15.05 23.74 -2.64
CA GLU A 329 15.15 24.47 -3.89
C GLU A 329 15.94 25.77 -3.66
N PHE A 330 16.95 26.02 -4.49
CA PHE A 330 17.79 27.22 -4.37
C PHE A 330 18.08 27.88 -5.71
N THR A 331 18.39 29.18 -5.66
CA THR A 331 18.86 29.96 -6.82
C THR A 331 20.05 30.80 -6.41
N ILE A 332 21.03 30.92 -7.31
CA ILE A 332 22.21 31.76 -7.19
C ILE A 332 22.06 32.95 -8.14
N GLU A 333 22.02 34.16 -7.61
CA GLU A 333 22.01 35.39 -8.42
C GLU A 333 23.31 36.15 -8.20
N ASN A 334 24.18 36.26 -9.21
CA ASN A 334 25.44 36.97 -9.15
C ASN A 334 26.29 36.59 -7.90
N SER A 335 26.57 35.28 -7.75
CA SER A 335 27.33 34.71 -6.62
C SER A 335 26.69 34.96 -5.24
N ARG A 336 25.37 35.15 -5.17
CA ARG A 336 24.61 35.23 -3.93
C ARG A 336 23.55 34.15 -3.90
N LEU A 337 23.55 33.36 -2.84
CA LEU A 337 22.62 32.23 -2.64
C LEU A 337 21.27 32.71 -2.10
N PHE A 338 20.19 32.12 -2.61
CA PHE A 338 18.83 32.29 -2.10
C PHE A 338 18.12 30.96 -2.03
N LEU A 339 17.45 30.68 -0.92
CA LEU A 339 16.55 29.55 -0.75
C LEU A 339 15.15 29.93 -1.22
N LEU A 340 14.57 29.10 -2.05
CA LEU A 340 13.22 29.31 -2.59
C LEU A 340 12.17 28.45 -1.89
N GLN A 341 12.55 27.28 -1.37
CA GLN A 341 11.67 26.35 -0.69
C GLN A 341 12.48 25.32 0.09
N THR A 342 11.95 24.86 1.22
CA THR A 342 12.34 23.58 1.84
C THR A 342 11.10 22.77 2.18
N ARG A 343 11.24 21.45 2.17
CA ARG A 343 10.19 20.50 2.58
C ARG A 343 10.83 19.17 3.00
N ASN A 344 10.09 18.38 3.78
CA ASN A 344 10.51 17.01 4.05
C ASN A 344 10.60 16.24 2.74
N ALA A 345 11.74 15.59 2.54
CA ALA A 345 12.04 14.89 1.29
C ALA A 345 11.13 13.67 1.08
N LYS A 346 10.60 13.54 -0.14
CA LYS A 346 10.05 12.27 -0.61
C LYS A 346 11.21 11.32 -0.86
N ARG A 347 11.09 10.09 -0.38
CA ARG A 347 12.17 9.11 -0.36
C ARG A 347 11.66 7.69 -0.53
N THR A 348 12.54 6.76 -0.93
CA THR A 348 12.21 5.34 -1.03
C THR A 348 12.06 4.71 0.36
N ALA A 349 11.43 3.53 0.42
CA ALA A 349 11.31 2.74 1.65
C ALA A 349 12.68 2.50 2.33
N LEU A 350 13.69 2.13 1.55
CA LEU A 350 15.06 1.94 2.04
C LEU A 350 15.63 3.22 2.66
N SER A 351 15.47 4.34 1.96
CA SER A 351 15.92 5.64 2.44
C SER A 351 15.19 6.07 3.70
N ALA A 352 13.87 5.81 3.80
CA ALA A 352 13.08 6.14 4.99
C ALA A 352 13.57 5.38 6.23
N VAL A 353 13.76 4.07 6.11
CA VAL A 353 14.25 3.23 7.21
C VAL A 353 15.67 3.61 7.62
N ARG A 354 16.60 3.69 6.66
CA ARG A 354 18.00 4.06 6.93
C ARG A 354 18.11 5.42 7.57
N THR A 355 17.46 6.43 7.01
CA THR A 355 17.47 7.80 7.56
C THR A 355 16.96 7.83 9.00
N ALA A 356 15.86 7.11 9.30
CA ALA A 356 15.31 7.06 10.65
C ALA A 356 16.28 6.43 11.66
N VAL A 357 16.96 5.36 11.30
CA VAL A 357 17.93 4.66 12.15
C VAL A 357 19.21 5.48 12.33
N ASP A 358 19.74 6.04 11.24
CA ASP A 358 20.96 6.87 11.28
C ASP A 358 20.74 8.11 12.16
N MET A 359 19.58 8.81 12.02
CA MET A 359 19.25 9.98 12.84
C MET A 359 19.10 9.67 14.34
N VAL A 360 18.72 8.45 14.71
CA VAL A 360 18.78 8.02 16.12
C VAL A 360 20.21 7.87 16.57
N SER A 361 21.08 7.26 15.77
CA SER A 361 22.49 7.07 16.10
C SER A 361 23.27 8.39 16.17
N GLU A 362 22.86 9.39 15.38
CA GLU A 362 23.36 10.76 15.36
C GLU A 362 22.80 11.62 16.53
N GLY A 363 21.80 11.11 17.26
CA GLY A 363 21.16 11.81 18.37
C GLY A 363 20.19 12.93 17.98
N LEU A 364 19.77 12.96 16.71
CA LEU A 364 18.82 13.94 16.18
C LEU A 364 17.38 13.62 16.58
N ILE A 365 17.02 12.35 16.66
CA ILE A 365 15.69 11.88 17.03
C ILE A 365 15.76 10.72 18.03
N SER A 366 14.66 10.48 18.74
CA SER A 366 14.50 9.31 19.62
C SER A 366 14.07 8.08 18.83
N GLN A 367 14.27 6.88 19.40
CA GLN A 367 13.74 5.63 18.82
C GLN A 367 12.22 5.69 18.60
N SER A 368 11.47 6.25 19.54
CA SER A 368 10.01 6.42 19.39
C SER A 368 9.64 7.30 18.19
N GLN A 369 10.40 8.38 17.96
CA GLN A 369 10.19 9.23 16.79
C GLN A 369 10.57 8.50 15.49
N ALA A 370 11.62 7.69 15.48
CA ALA A 370 12.00 6.88 14.34
C ALA A 370 10.90 5.87 13.97
N LEU A 371 10.36 5.15 14.97
CA LEU A 371 9.26 4.20 14.78
C LEU A 371 8.00 4.87 14.20
N LEU A 372 7.66 6.08 14.65
CA LEU A 372 6.48 6.81 14.17
C LEU A 372 6.65 7.43 12.77
N ARG A 373 7.89 7.60 12.29
CA ARG A 373 8.18 8.24 10.99
C ARG A 373 8.13 7.29 9.80
N VAL A 374 8.46 6.04 10.04
CA VAL A 374 8.47 5.03 8.96
C VAL A 374 7.06 4.49 8.81
N ASP A 375 6.49 4.60 7.61
CA ASP A 375 5.22 3.95 7.32
C ASP A 375 5.40 2.42 7.40
N ALA A 376 4.54 1.75 8.16
CA ALA A 376 4.65 0.31 8.34
C ALA A 376 4.52 -0.46 7.01
N GLU A 377 3.71 0.04 6.07
CA GLU A 377 3.58 -0.57 4.74
C GLU A 377 4.88 -0.51 3.91
N GLU A 378 5.72 0.50 4.12
CA GLU A 378 7.01 0.61 3.44
C GLU A 378 7.95 -0.57 3.75
N ILE A 379 7.83 -1.17 4.96
CA ILE A 379 8.64 -2.34 5.33
C ILE A 379 8.39 -3.53 4.39
N SER A 380 7.14 -3.75 3.97
CA SER A 380 6.81 -4.83 3.04
C SER A 380 7.53 -4.68 1.69
N ARG A 381 7.71 -3.44 1.24
CA ARG A 381 8.38 -3.12 -0.03
C ARG A 381 9.88 -3.40 -0.03
N LEU A 382 10.50 -3.48 1.15
CA LEU A 382 11.93 -3.81 1.28
C LEU A 382 12.21 -5.30 1.14
N LEU A 383 11.23 -6.14 1.42
CA LEU A 383 11.40 -7.60 1.56
C LEU A 383 10.91 -8.39 0.34
N VAL A 384 10.31 -7.70 -0.63
CA VAL A 384 9.86 -8.36 -1.87
C VAL A 384 10.97 -8.36 -2.91
N PRO A 385 11.01 -9.34 -3.82
CA PRO A 385 11.89 -9.32 -4.96
C PRO A 385 11.77 -8.00 -5.73
N GLN A 386 12.88 -7.46 -6.19
CA GLN A 386 12.96 -6.22 -6.97
C GLN A 386 13.79 -6.47 -8.21
N PHE A 387 13.59 -5.65 -9.24
CA PHE A 387 14.51 -5.69 -10.37
C PHE A 387 15.89 -5.15 -9.95
N SER A 388 16.94 -5.73 -10.53
CA SER A 388 18.31 -5.31 -10.27
C SER A 388 18.53 -3.84 -10.68
N ASP A 389 19.17 -3.06 -9.81
CA ASP A 389 19.54 -1.65 -10.09
C ASP A 389 20.49 -1.51 -11.31
N ALA A 390 21.04 -2.62 -11.80
CA ALA A 390 21.88 -2.64 -13.01
C ALA A 390 21.08 -2.49 -14.31
N ILE A 391 19.75 -2.63 -14.27
CA ILE A 391 18.88 -2.52 -15.45
C ILE A 391 18.64 -1.02 -15.73
N SER A 392 19.07 -0.57 -16.92
CA SER A 392 18.85 0.82 -17.32
C SER A 392 17.39 1.12 -17.67
N GLN A 393 16.97 2.38 -17.52
CA GLN A 393 15.62 2.82 -17.87
C GLN A 393 15.29 2.57 -19.35
N ASP A 394 16.25 2.75 -20.25
CA ASP A 394 16.08 2.48 -21.69
C ASP A 394 15.66 1.02 -21.96
N VAL A 395 16.20 0.06 -21.20
CA VAL A 395 15.84 -1.36 -21.31
C VAL A 395 14.41 -1.60 -20.81
N LEU A 396 14.01 -0.93 -19.72
CA LEU A 396 12.65 -1.02 -19.20
C LEU A 396 11.63 -0.42 -20.20
N ASP A 397 11.93 0.73 -20.78
CA ASP A 397 11.04 1.40 -21.74
C ASP A 397 10.89 0.57 -23.03
N ASP A 398 11.98 0.00 -23.57
CA ASP A 398 11.93 -0.87 -24.76
C ASP A 398 11.10 -2.15 -24.52
N ARG A 399 11.23 -2.74 -23.33
CA ARG A 399 10.55 -3.99 -22.98
C ARG A 399 9.14 -3.82 -22.41
N PHE A 400 8.72 -2.61 -22.12
CA PHE A 400 7.41 -2.34 -21.54
C PHE A 400 6.26 -2.91 -22.42
N LEU A 401 5.35 -3.65 -21.79
CA LEU A 401 4.16 -4.24 -22.44
C LEU A 401 2.88 -3.51 -22.02
N ALA A 402 2.64 -3.44 -20.72
CA ALA A 402 1.37 -2.95 -20.19
C ALA A 402 1.49 -2.55 -18.72
N ARG A 403 0.49 -1.83 -18.22
CA ARG A 403 0.36 -1.49 -16.80
C ARG A 403 -1.05 -1.81 -16.31
N GLY A 404 -1.15 -2.45 -15.14
CA GLY A 404 -2.37 -2.71 -14.40
C GLY A 404 -2.33 -2.12 -12.99
N ALA A 405 -3.31 -2.47 -12.17
CA ALA A 405 -3.34 -2.08 -10.77
C ALA A 405 -2.36 -2.93 -9.94
N PRO A 406 -1.48 -2.30 -9.11
CA PRO A 406 -0.56 -3.00 -8.23
C PRO A 406 -1.33 -3.66 -7.08
N ALA A 407 -1.47 -4.99 -7.11
CA ALA A 407 -2.26 -5.74 -6.13
C ALA A 407 -1.41 -6.38 -5.03
N SER A 408 -0.22 -6.87 -5.37
CA SER A 408 0.76 -7.38 -4.41
C SER A 408 2.15 -7.00 -4.90
N PRO A 409 2.99 -6.37 -4.05
CA PRO A 409 4.28 -5.85 -4.46
C PRO A 409 5.28 -6.98 -4.75
N GLY A 410 6.32 -6.66 -5.52
CA GLY A 410 7.45 -7.52 -5.87
C GLY A 410 7.65 -7.63 -7.36
N ALA A 411 8.90 -7.94 -7.75
CA ALA A 411 9.26 -8.27 -9.12
C ALA A 411 9.28 -9.79 -9.31
N ALA A 412 8.84 -10.25 -10.46
CA ALA A 412 8.95 -11.64 -10.85
C ALA A 412 9.30 -11.74 -12.33
N THR A 413 10.07 -12.76 -12.67
CA THR A 413 10.36 -13.15 -14.06
C THR A 413 10.00 -14.62 -14.23
N GLY A 414 9.31 -14.96 -15.30
CA GLY A 414 8.91 -16.34 -15.52
C GLY A 414 8.24 -16.58 -16.87
N THR A 415 7.98 -17.84 -17.13
CA THR A 415 7.35 -18.35 -18.35
C THR A 415 5.85 -18.09 -18.29
N VAL A 416 5.28 -17.52 -19.34
CA VAL A 416 3.82 -17.30 -19.45
C VAL A 416 3.07 -18.63 -19.52
N CYS A 417 2.10 -18.77 -18.65
CA CYS A 417 1.14 -19.88 -18.69
C CYS A 417 -0.28 -19.35 -18.49
N PHE A 418 -1.23 -19.88 -19.27
CA PHE A 418 -2.64 -19.46 -19.21
C PHE A 418 -3.53 -20.46 -18.47
N ASP A 419 -3.01 -21.62 -18.10
CA ASP A 419 -3.75 -22.67 -17.41
C ASP A 419 -3.15 -22.97 -16.03
N ALA A 420 -3.98 -22.95 -14.99
CA ALA A 420 -3.54 -23.11 -13.60
C ALA A 420 -2.94 -24.51 -13.34
N THR A 421 -3.52 -25.57 -13.93
CA THR A 421 -3.04 -26.94 -13.76
C THR A 421 -1.70 -27.13 -14.46
N LYS A 422 -1.55 -26.54 -15.65
CA LYS A 422 -0.30 -26.56 -16.40
C LYS A 422 0.79 -25.74 -15.69
N ALA A 423 0.43 -24.59 -15.11
CA ALA A 423 1.34 -23.78 -14.30
C ALA A 423 1.91 -24.58 -13.12
N ALA A 424 1.07 -25.30 -12.39
CA ALA A 424 1.50 -26.14 -11.29
C ALA A 424 2.48 -27.25 -11.76
N ARG A 425 2.18 -27.93 -12.87
CA ARG A 425 3.07 -28.96 -13.44
C ARG A 425 4.42 -28.41 -13.89
N LEU A 426 4.44 -27.23 -14.49
CA LEU A 426 5.69 -26.57 -14.92
C LEU A 426 6.54 -26.17 -13.70
N ALA A 427 5.89 -25.64 -12.66
CA ALA A 427 6.58 -25.30 -11.41
C ALA A 427 7.14 -26.53 -10.70
N GLU A 428 6.41 -27.67 -10.67
CA GLU A 428 6.93 -28.95 -10.18
C GLU A 428 8.16 -29.44 -10.97
N ALA A 429 8.26 -29.08 -12.23
CA ALA A 429 9.41 -29.37 -13.09
C ALA A 429 10.58 -28.35 -12.90
N GLY A 430 10.45 -27.39 -11.99
CA GLY A 430 11.46 -26.37 -11.68
C GLY A 430 11.47 -25.18 -12.64
N VAL A 431 10.36 -24.92 -13.33
CA VAL A 431 10.22 -23.76 -14.22
C VAL A 431 9.49 -22.65 -13.49
N ASP A 432 10.10 -21.46 -13.43
CA ASP A 432 9.42 -20.27 -12.94
C ASP A 432 8.31 -19.84 -13.90
N VAL A 433 7.07 -19.75 -13.39
CA VAL A 433 5.87 -19.50 -14.19
C VAL A 433 5.18 -18.23 -13.73
N ILE A 434 4.82 -17.36 -14.67
CA ILE A 434 3.85 -16.27 -14.43
C ILE A 434 2.50 -16.72 -15.01
N LEU A 435 1.51 -16.85 -14.12
CA LEU A 435 0.15 -17.18 -14.49
C LEU A 435 -0.56 -15.93 -15.02
N VAL A 436 -0.97 -15.98 -16.31
CA VAL A 436 -1.68 -14.87 -16.96
C VAL A 436 -3.11 -15.29 -17.28
N ARG A 437 -4.09 -14.61 -16.70
CA ARG A 437 -5.52 -14.97 -16.85
C ARG A 437 -6.37 -13.75 -17.21
N PRO A 438 -7.53 -13.93 -17.86
CA PRO A 438 -8.54 -12.86 -17.91
C PRO A 438 -8.98 -12.44 -16.48
N GLU A 439 -9.29 -13.43 -15.64
CA GLU A 439 -9.63 -13.37 -14.22
C GLU A 439 -9.29 -14.72 -13.58
N THR A 440 -9.06 -14.78 -12.27
CA THR A 440 -8.86 -16.05 -11.57
C THR A 440 -10.12 -16.49 -10.84
N LYS A 441 -10.27 -17.80 -10.68
CA LYS A 441 -11.34 -18.46 -9.94
C LYS A 441 -10.77 -19.20 -8.74
N PRO A 442 -11.58 -19.55 -7.71
CA PRO A 442 -11.10 -20.35 -6.59
C PRO A 442 -10.39 -21.65 -6.99
N ASP A 443 -10.83 -22.28 -8.08
CA ASP A 443 -10.20 -23.49 -8.62
C ASP A 443 -8.77 -23.26 -9.16
N ASP A 444 -8.38 -22.02 -9.42
CA ASP A 444 -7.04 -21.67 -9.92
C ASP A 444 -5.98 -21.62 -8.79
N ILE A 445 -6.36 -21.82 -7.52
CA ILE A 445 -5.50 -21.66 -6.35
C ILE A 445 -4.19 -22.45 -6.45
N HIS A 446 -4.23 -23.66 -6.96
CA HIS A 446 -3.06 -24.51 -7.12
C HIS A 446 -2.04 -23.93 -8.11
N GLY A 447 -2.53 -23.31 -9.20
CA GLY A 447 -1.70 -22.62 -10.18
C GLY A 447 -1.15 -21.30 -9.63
N ILE A 448 -1.96 -20.54 -8.87
CA ILE A 448 -1.53 -19.31 -8.18
C ILE A 448 -0.43 -19.64 -7.14
N THR A 449 -0.62 -20.72 -6.37
CA THR A 449 0.36 -21.16 -5.37
C THR A 449 1.67 -21.60 -6.00
N ALA A 450 1.64 -22.21 -7.16
CA ALA A 450 2.83 -22.67 -7.87
C ALA A 450 3.55 -21.56 -8.65
N ALA A 451 2.81 -20.57 -9.18
CA ALA A 451 3.39 -19.47 -9.96
C ALA A 451 4.29 -18.54 -9.13
N VAL A 452 5.31 -17.94 -9.75
CA VAL A 452 6.16 -16.90 -9.14
C VAL A 452 5.52 -15.51 -9.20
N GLY A 453 4.49 -15.32 -10.03
CA GLY A 453 3.72 -14.10 -10.16
C GLY A 453 2.42 -14.31 -10.92
N VAL A 454 1.45 -13.41 -10.74
CA VAL A 454 0.13 -13.49 -11.37
C VAL A 454 -0.24 -12.16 -12.02
N VAL A 455 -0.74 -12.24 -13.27
CA VAL A 455 -1.25 -11.07 -14.00
C VAL A 455 -2.67 -11.37 -14.46
N THR A 456 -3.62 -10.48 -14.17
CA THR A 456 -4.97 -10.59 -14.72
C THR A 456 -5.35 -9.37 -15.55
N SER A 457 -6.06 -9.58 -16.66
CA SER A 457 -6.55 -8.46 -17.47
C SER A 457 -7.77 -7.78 -16.87
N ARG A 458 -8.51 -8.46 -15.98
CA ARG A 458 -9.68 -7.96 -15.27
C ARG A 458 -9.52 -8.14 -13.75
N GLY A 459 -10.36 -7.46 -12.99
CA GLY A 459 -10.38 -7.52 -11.52
C GLY A 459 -9.70 -6.33 -10.87
N GLY A 460 -10.05 -6.07 -9.61
CA GLY A 460 -9.48 -5.00 -8.79
C GLY A 460 -8.46 -5.53 -7.79
N VAL A 461 -7.88 -4.64 -6.97
CA VAL A 461 -6.89 -4.97 -5.92
C VAL A 461 -7.47 -5.80 -4.77
N THR A 462 -8.75 -6.02 -4.76
CA THR A 462 -9.49 -6.87 -3.81
C THR A 462 -9.98 -8.18 -4.44
N SER A 463 -9.74 -8.41 -5.73
CA SER A 463 -10.12 -9.64 -6.44
C SER A 463 -9.46 -10.89 -5.85
N HIS A 464 -10.01 -12.07 -6.16
CA HIS A 464 -9.47 -13.37 -5.72
C HIS A 464 -7.97 -13.50 -6.02
N ALA A 465 -7.52 -13.12 -7.24
CA ALA A 465 -6.10 -13.11 -7.58
C ALA A 465 -5.27 -12.25 -6.63
N ALA A 466 -5.73 -11.03 -6.38
CA ALA A 466 -5.03 -10.06 -5.54
C ALA A 466 -4.90 -10.53 -4.08
N VAL A 467 -5.98 -11.09 -3.55
CA VAL A 467 -6.04 -11.53 -2.15
C VAL A 467 -5.18 -12.75 -1.91
N VAL A 468 -5.34 -13.77 -2.75
CA VAL A 468 -4.57 -15.02 -2.60
C VAL A 468 -3.08 -14.76 -2.80
N THR A 469 -2.69 -14.02 -3.82
CA THR A 469 -1.27 -13.72 -4.07
C THR A 469 -0.64 -12.87 -2.98
N ARG A 470 -1.40 -11.91 -2.43
CA ARG A 470 -0.95 -11.10 -1.28
C ARG A 470 -0.78 -11.96 -0.04
N GLY A 471 -1.71 -12.88 0.23
CA GLY A 471 -1.59 -13.86 1.32
C GLY A 471 -0.36 -14.76 1.19
N LEU A 472 0.01 -15.10 -0.05
CA LEU A 472 1.19 -15.91 -0.37
C LEU A 472 2.49 -15.10 -0.52
N GLY A 473 2.44 -13.76 -0.39
CA GLY A 473 3.60 -12.89 -0.59
C GLY A 473 4.12 -12.88 -2.03
N LYS A 474 3.28 -13.17 -3.01
CA LYS A 474 3.67 -13.25 -4.43
C LYS A 474 3.30 -11.98 -5.18
N PRO A 475 4.13 -11.52 -6.14
CA PRO A 475 3.81 -10.39 -7.00
C PRO A 475 2.50 -10.60 -7.76
N CYS A 476 1.66 -9.55 -7.78
CA CYS A 476 0.39 -9.60 -8.50
C CYS A 476 0.03 -8.27 -9.15
N ILE A 477 -0.39 -8.34 -10.41
CA ILE A 477 -0.95 -7.21 -11.16
C ILE A 477 -2.34 -7.61 -11.63
N VAL A 478 -3.33 -6.78 -11.33
CA VAL A 478 -4.73 -7.03 -11.71
C VAL A 478 -5.29 -5.89 -12.56
N GLY A 479 -6.38 -6.15 -13.29
CA GLY A 479 -7.02 -5.13 -14.11
C GLY A 479 -6.12 -4.54 -15.20
N CYS A 480 -5.22 -5.36 -15.76
CA CYS A 480 -4.33 -4.94 -16.82
C CYS A 480 -5.07 -4.97 -18.17
N GLU A 481 -6.00 -4.02 -18.39
CA GLU A 481 -6.94 -4.00 -19.54
C GLU A 481 -6.25 -3.94 -20.90
N ALA A 482 -5.00 -3.43 -20.95
CA ALA A 482 -4.18 -3.43 -22.15
C ALA A 482 -3.76 -4.85 -22.59
N ILE A 483 -3.79 -5.83 -21.70
CA ILE A 483 -3.53 -7.25 -21.98
C ILE A 483 -4.83 -7.93 -22.39
N GLN A 484 -4.89 -8.39 -23.64
CA GLN A 484 -6.01 -9.15 -24.16
C GLN A 484 -5.60 -10.62 -24.30
N VAL A 485 -6.10 -11.47 -23.41
CA VAL A 485 -5.77 -12.90 -23.34
C VAL A 485 -6.67 -13.68 -24.28
N ASP A 486 -6.08 -14.44 -25.20
CA ASP A 486 -6.75 -15.42 -26.06
C ASP A 486 -6.31 -16.84 -25.64
N LEU A 487 -7.17 -17.49 -24.87
CA LEU A 487 -6.91 -18.82 -24.32
C LEU A 487 -6.91 -19.91 -25.41
N GLU A 488 -7.66 -19.73 -26.50
CA GLU A 488 -7.72 -20.73 -27.62
C GLU A 488 -6.46 -20.63 -28.48
N ALA A 489 -6.00 -19.42 -28.77
CA ALA A 489 -4.77 -19.20 -29.53
C ALA A 489 -3.49 -19.38 -28.68
N GLY A 490 -3.61 -19.47 -27.34
CA GLY A 490 -2.47 -19.62 -26.43
C GLY A 490 -1.53 -18.39 -26.46
N LEU A 491 -2.08 -17.18 -26.46
CA LEU A 491 -1.31 -15.95 -26.48
C LEU A 491 -2.07 -14.80 -25.78
N PHE A 492 -1.35 -13.73 -25.49
CA PHE A 492 -1.98 -12.42 -25.21
C PHE A 492 -1.37 -11.33 -26.09
N THR A 493 -2.14 -10.26 -26.32
CA THR A 493 -1.67 -9.05 -27.00
C THR A 493 -1.66 -7.85 -26.03
N ALA A 494 -0.66 -6.97 -26.18
CA ALA A 494 -0.54 -5.71 -25.48
C ALA A 494 -0.15 -4.63 -26.49
N GLY A 495 -1.14 -3.87 -26.98
CA GLY A 495 -0.97 -2.98 -28.12
C GLY A 495 -0.56 -3.77 -29.38
N GLU A 496 0.58 -3.41 -29.99
CA GLU A 496 1.13 -4.11 -31.16
C GLU A 496 2.00 -5.33 -30.81
N LYS A 497 2.35 -5.53 -29.54
CA LYS A 497 3.19 -6.63 -29.07
C LYS A 497 2.33 -7.86 -28.78
N THR A 498 2.84 -9.04 -29.15
CA THR A 498 2.19 -10.34 -28.87
C THR A 498 3.14 -11.21 -28.09
N VAL A 499 2.63 -11.89 -27.07
CA VAL A 499 3.37 -12.83 -26.23
C VAL A 499 2.63 -14.17 -26.23
N LYS A 500 3.34 -15.24 -26.53
CA LYS A 500 2.80 -16.61 -26.60
C LYS A 500 3.05 -17.36 -25.32
N GLU A 501 2.24 -18.38 -25.08
CA GLU A 501 2.48 -19.33 -24.01
C GLU A 501 3.88 -19.95 -24.12
N GLY A 502 4.62 -19.98 -23.01
CA GLY A 502 5.98 -20.47 -22.97
C GLY A 502 7.06 -19.40 -23.21
N GLU A 503 6.70 -18.20 -23.60
CA GLU A 503 7.65 -17.07 -23.66
C GLU A 503 7.88 -16.46 -22.27
N GLN A 504 9.00 -15.78 -22.08
CA GLN A 504 9.35 -15.13 -20.83
C GLN A 504 8.76 -13.73 -20.74
N ILE A 505 8.22 -13.40 -19.58
CA ILE A 505 7.87 -12.03 -19.20
C ILE A 505 8.42 -11.71 -17.80
N SER A 506 8.52 -10.43 -17.52
CA SER A 506 8.84 -9.94 -16.21
C SER A 506 7.75 -8.98 -15.75
N MET A 507 7.47 -8.94 -14.46
CA MET A 507 6.46 -8.09 -13.87
C MET A 507 6.95 -7.40 -12.60
N ASP A 508 6.48 -6.19 -12.36
CA ASP A 508 6.69 -5.45 -11.12
C ASP A 508 5.34 -5.15 -10.47
N GLY A 509 5.00 -5.95 -9.49
CA GLY A 509 3.75 -5.81 -8.71
C GLY A 509 3.69 -4.55 -7.86
N ALA A 510 4.81 -3.85 -7.63
CA ALA A 510 4.81 -2.58 -6.90
C ALA A 510 4.40 -1.40 -7.79
N THR A 511 4.79 -1.41 -9.07
CA THR A 511 4.44 -0.37 -10.05
C THR A 511 3.26 -0.75 -10.95
N GLY A 512 2.87 -2.03 -10.95
CA GLY A 512 1.86 -2.58 -11.84
C GLY A 512 2.33 -2.78 -13.28
N SER A 513 3.64 -2.79 -13.54
CA SER A 513 4.22 -2.83 -14.89
C SER A 513 4.57 -4.25 -15.33
N VAL A 514 4.30 -4.58 -16.59
CA VAL A 514 4.64 -5.85 -17.24
C VAL A 514 5.61 -5.60 -18.39
N TYR A 515 6.64 -6.43 -18.51
CA TYR A 515 7.74 -6.30 -19.47
C TYR A 515 7.96 -7.57 -20.28
N ALA A 516 8.38 -7.45 -21.53
CA ALA A 516 8.75 -8.58 -22.38
C ALA A 516 10.12 -9.14 -22.02
N GLY A 517 10.24 -10.47 -21.99
CA GLY A 517 11.49 -11.17 -21.74
C GLY A 517 11.92 -11.17 -20.28
N GLU A 518 13.11 -11.71 -20.05
CA GLU A 518 13.69 -11.90 -18.71
C GLU A 518 14.42 -10.64 -18.23
N LEU A 519 14.03 -10.15 -17.03
CA LEU A 519 14.74 -9.13 -16.28
C LEU A 519 15.29 -9.74 -14.98
N GLU A 520 16.52 -9.39 -14.63
CA GLU A 520 17.16 -9.88 -13.42
C GLU A 520 16.45 -9.38 -12.17
N THR A 521 16.11 -10.30 -11.27
CA THR A 521 15.49 -9.97 -9.97
C THR A 521 16.43 -10.28 -8.82
N VAL A 522 16.36 -9.45 -7.76
CA VAL A 522 17.09 -9.60 -6.51
C VAL A 522 16.08 -9.71 -5.38
N SER A 523 16.23 -10.73 -4.53
CA SER A 523 15.37 -10.93 -3.36
C SER A 523 16.14 -10.54 -2.09
N PRO A 524 15.88 -9.35 -1.51
CA PRO A 524 16.52 -8.93 -0.27
C PRO A 524 16.02 -9.80 0.90
N SER A 525 16.91 -10.17 1.81
CA SER A 525 16.55 -10.76 3.10
C SER A 525 16.64 -9.69 4.21
N LEU A 526 16.03 -9.95 5.36
CA LEU A 526 16.21 -9.06 6.52
C LEU A 526 17.69 -8.99 6.96
N GLU A 527 18.47 -10.04 6.72
CA GLU A 527 19.92 -10.06 7.02
C GLU A 527 20.69 -9.06 6.17
N ASP A 528 20.23 -8.78 4.96
CA ASP A 528 20.82 -7.80 4.04
C ASP A 528 20.43 -6.35 4.38
N LEU A 529 19.51 -6.15 5.33
CA LEU A 529 18.91 -4.87 5.70
C LEU A 529 19.10 -4.58 7.21
N PRO A 530 20.36 -4.29 7.65
CA PRO A 530 20.67 -4.11 9.07
C PRO A 530 19.87 -2.97 9.73
N GLU A 531 19.57 -1.90 9.00
CA GLU A 531 18.78 -0.78 9.53
C GLU A 531 17.31 -1.19 9.72
N ALA A 532 16.74 -2.00 8.84
CA ALA A 532 15.38 -2.53 9.00
C ALA A 532 15.30 -3.47 10.21
N ASN A 533 16.31 -4.33 10.38
CA ASN A 533 16.40 -5.19 11.57
C ASN A 533 16.49 -4.39 12.87
N GLU A 534 17.27 -3.32 12.89
CA GLU A 534 17.41 -2.47 14.07
C GLU A 534 16.10 -1.74 14.39
N LEU A 535 15.41 -1.20 13.38
CA LEU A 535 14.09 -0.58 13.54
C LEU A 535 13.06 -1.57 14.10
N LEU A 536 13.03 -2.80 13.55
CA LEU A 536 12.13 -3.85 14.02
C LEU A 536 12.47 -4.34 15.43
N ARG A 537 13.75 -4.37 15.81
CA ARG A 537 14.18 -4.66 17.19
C ARG A 537 13.65 -3.59 18.17
N TRP A 538 13.68 -2.30 17.81
CA TRP A 538 13.05 -1.25 18.62
C TRP A 538 11.54 -1.39 18.68
N ALA A 539 10.92 -1.80 17.58
CA ALA A 539 9.48 -2.09 17.54
C ALA A 539 9.10 -3.20 18.53
N ASP A 540 9.86 -4.32 18.58
CA ASP A 540 9.61 -5.42 19.52
C ASP A 540 9.77 -5.01 20.99
N GLN A 541 10.67 -4.06 21.29
CA GLN A 541 10.83 -3.53 22.64
C GLN A 541 9.70 -2.58 23.06
N THR A 542 8.97 -2.03 22.09
CA THR A 542 7.96 -0.99 22.30
C THR A 542 6.53 -1.54 22.28
N ARG A 543 6.25 -2.49 21.36
CA ARG A 543 4.91 -3.06 21.21
C ARG A 543 4.44 -3.84 22.44
N LYS A 544 3.12 -3.88 22.61
CA LYS A 544 2.44 -4.69 23.62
C LYS A 544 1.78 -5.92 23.00
N LEU A 545 1.26 -5.78 21.77
CA LEU A 545 0.69 -6.89 21.03
C LEU A 545 1.77 -7.90 20.63
N GLY A 546 1.51 -9.18 20.86
CA GLY A 546 2.23 -10.28 20.22
C GLY A 546 1.99 -10.27 18.71
N VAL A 547 2.97 -10.72 17.93
CA VAL A 547 2.83 -10.88 16.48
C VAL A 547 3.13 -12.32 16.09
N MET A 548 2.10 -13.01 15.61
CA MET A 548 2.15 -14.39 15.16
C MET A 548 1.98 -14.49 13.66
N ALA A 549 2.20 -15.67 13.09
CA ALA A 549 2.02 -15.92 11.68
C ALA A 549 0.94 -16.98 11.39
N ASN A 550 0.31 -16.84 10.22
CA ASN A 550 -0.57 -17.86 9.65
C ASN A 550 0.27 -18.75 8.74
N THR A 551 0.46 -20.02 9.10
CA THR A 551 1.29 -20.98 8.36
C THR A 551 0.76 -22.40 8.48
N ASP A 552 0.86 -23.16 7.39
CA ASP A 552 0.30 -24.51 7.27
C ASP A 552 1.38 -25.56 6.97
N THR A 553 2.64 -25.14 6.74
CA THR A 553 3.78 -26.02 6.43
C THR A 553 4.99 -25.72 7.31
N PRO A 554 5.90 -26.69 7.51
CA PRO A 554 7.16 -26.46 8.22
C PRO A 554 8.07 -25.41 7.58
N SER A 555 8.05 -25.28 6.24
CA SER A 555 8.83 -24.28 5.52
C SER A 555 8.33 -22.87 5.79
N ASP A 556 7.01 -22.66 5.76
CA ASP A 556 6.40 -21.36 6.04
C ASP A 556 6.58 -20.99 7.53
N ALA A 557 6.53 -21.97 8.44
CA ALA A 557 6.82 -21.75 9.84
C ALA A 557 8.27 -21.29 10.06
N ALA A 558 9.25 -21.88 9.34
CA ALA A 558 10.64 -21.44 9.39
C ALA A 558 10.79 -20.01 8.85
N GLN A 559 10.13 -19.70 7.74
CA GLN A 559 10.10 -18.34 7.17
C GLN A 559 9.49 -17.32 8.14
N ALA A 560 8.40 -17.68 8.80
CA ALA A 560 7.75 -16.84 9.80
C ALA A 560 8.69 -16.47 10.96
N LEU A 561 9.49 -17.43 11.43
CA LEU A 561 10.50 -17.21 12.48
C LEU A 561 11.59 -16.22 12.01
N VAL A 562 12.05 -16.34 10.76
CA VAL A 562 13.02 -15.40 10.18
C VAL A 562 12.43 -13.99 10.13
N MET A 563 11.13 -13.85 9.85
CA MET A 563 10.42 -12.56 9.85
C MET A 563 10.12 -12.04 11.27
N GLY A 564 10.37 -12.84 12.33
CA GLY A 564 10.22 -12.45 13.71
C GLY A 564 8.87 -12.78 14.34
N ALA A 565 8.14 -13.78 13.82
CA ALA A 565 6.91 -14.27 14.43
C ALA A 565 7.18 -14.95 15.77
N GLU A 566 6.30 -14.70 16.76
CA GLU A 566 6.41 -15.26 18.12
C GLU A 566 5.66 -16.58 18.27
N GLY A 567 4.83 -16.95 17.29
CA GLY A 567 4.04 -18.19 17.28
C GLY A 567 3.32 -18.35 15.94
N ILE A 568 2.52 -19.40 15.85
CA ILE A 568 1.54 -19.60 14.77
C ILE A 568 0.16 -19.32 15.34
N GLY A 569 -0.48 -18.24 14.87
CA GLY A 569 -1.84 -17.86 15.30
C GLY A 569 -2.94 -18.56 14.50
N LEU A 570 -2.59 -19.16 13.37
CA LEU A 570 -3.50 -19.99 12.58
C LEU A 570 -2.71 -20.99 11.73
N CYS A 571 -2.94 -22.28 12.00
CA CYS A 571 -2.61 -23.39 11.11
C CYS A 571 -3.93 -24.00 10.59
N ARG A 572 -4.17 -23.90 9.28
CA ARG A 572 -5.37 -24.41 8.61
C ARG A 572 -5.19 -25.85 8.19
N THR A 573 -5.94 -26.76 8.80
CA THR A 573 -5.80 -28.21 8.51
C THR A 573 -6.42 -28.62 7.18
N GLU A 574 -7.36 -27.84 6.62
CA GLU A 574 -7.95 -28.08 5.31
C GLU A 574 -6.92 -28.01 4.18
N HIS A 575 -5.92 -27.13 4.24
CA HIS A 575 -4.87 -27.08 3.23
C HIS A 575 -4.02 -28.34 3.18
N MET A 576 -3.86 -29.01 4.33
CA MET A 576 -3.16 -30.30 4.38
C MET A 576 -3.93 -31.41 3.64
N PHE A 577 -5.27 -31.30 3.56
CA PHE A 577 -6.13 -32.27 2.87
C PHE A 577 -6.14 -32.11 1.36
N LEU A 578 -5.81 -30.94 0.83
CA LEU A 578 -5.84 -30.63 -0.61
C LEU A 578 -4.61 -31.17 -1.38
N ASP A 579 -3.60 -31.73 -0.70
CA ASP A 579 -2.47 -32.36 -1.39
C ASP A 579 -2.95 -33.49 -2.32
N PRO A 580 -2.61 -33.47 -3.62
CA PRO A 580 -3.07 -34.47 -4.59
C PRO A 580 -2.80 -35.92 -4.19
N LYS A 581 -1.73 -36.18 -3.42
CA LYS A 581 -1.38 -37.52 -2.94
C LYS A 581 -2.30 -37.99 -1.82
N ARG A 582 -2.94 -37.09 -1.10
CA ARG A 582 -3.80 -37.32 0.06
C ARG A 582 -5.28 -37.35 -0.31
N LEU A 583 -5.68 -36.64 -1.37
CA LEU A 583 -7.05 -36.51 -1.82
C LEU A 583 -7.80 -37.85 -1.93
N PRO A 584 -7.23 -38.96 -2.47
CA PRO A 584 -7.94 -40.23 -2.53
C PRO A 584 -8.39 -40.74 -1.16
N SER A 585 -7.51 -40.69 -0.14
CA SER A 585 -7.84 -41.12 1.23
C SER A 585 -8.83 -40.16 1.89
N VAL A 586 -8.66 -38.85 1.69
CA VAL A 586 -9.60 -37.84 2.20
C VAL A 586 -10.99 -38.04 1.57
N ARG A 587 -11.11 -38.23 0.27
CA ARG A 587 -12.37 -38.51 -0.41
C ARG A 587 -13.03 -39.80 0.09
N GLN A 588 -12.27 -40.88 0.24
CA GLN A 588 -12.76 -42.15 0.76
C GLN A 588 -13.31 -41.98 2.20
N MET A 589 -12.62 -41.22 3.07
CA MET A 589 -13.09 -40.87 4.39
C MET A 589 -14.41 -40.09 4.35
N LEU A 590 -14.49 -39.01 3.54
CA LEU A 590 -15.65 -38.14 3.50
C LEU A 590 -16.90 -38.82 2.91
N LEU A 591 -16.74 -39.61 1.86
CA LEU A 591 -17.84 -40.30 1.19
C LEU A 591 -18.48 -41.38 2.07
N ASN A 592 -17.75 -41.98 3.00
CA ASN A 592 -18.21 -43.01 3.88
C ASN A 592 -18.54 -42.51 5.30
N ALA A 593 -18.38 -41.23 5.60
CA ALA A 593 -18.53 -40.64 6.95
C ALA A 593 -19.95 -40.85 7.52
N GLU A 594 -21.01 -40.61 6.73
CA GLU A 594 -22.40 -40.81 7.16
C GLU A 594 -22.73 -42.27 7.46
N THR A 595 -22.28 -43.20 6.62
CA THR A 595 -22.46 -44.62 6.82
C THR A 595 -21.74 -45.11 8.07
N ALA A 596 -20.51 -44.65 8.27
CA ALA A 596 -19.72 -45.02 9.46
C ALA A 596 -20.32 -44.45 10.75
N GLU A 597 -20.83 -43.24 10.73
CA GLU A 597 -21.45 -42.61 11.91
C GLU A 597 -22.81 -43.30 12.25
N THR A 598 -23.59 -43.62 11.23
CA THR A 598 -24.85 -44.39 11.44
C THR A 598 -24.55 -45.74 12.08
N TRP A 599 -23.58 -46.51 11.54
CA TRP A 599 -23.14 -47.78 12.13
C TRP A 599 -22.67 -47.60 13.59
N ARG A 600 -21.87 -46.57 13.89
CA ARG A 600 -21.37 -46.29 15.24
C ARG A 600 -22.53 -46.02 16.20
N ARG A 601 -23.54 -45.25 15.83
CA ARG A 601 -24.72 -44.97 16.67
C ARG A 601 -25.57 -46.20 16.93
N GLU A 602 -25.72 -47.08 15.93
CA GLU A 602 -26.49 -48.33 16.07
C GLU A 602 -25.76 -49.38 16.92
N SER A 603 -24.42 -49.41 16.83
CA SER A 603 -23.56 -50.35 17.56
C SER A 603 -23.41 -50.03 19.03
N ASN A 604 -23.93 -48.87 19.50
CA ASN A 604 -23.79 -48.37 20.89
C ASN A 604 -22.33 -48.38 21.38
N ASP A 605 -21.38 -48.32 20.44
CA ASP A 605 -19.96 -48.48 20.68
C ASP A 605 -19.27 -47.11 20.82
N ARG A 606 -18.58 -46.93 21.95
CA ARG A 606 -17.72 -45.77 22.22
C ARG A 606 -16.31 -45.94 21.63
N VAL A 607 -16.04 -47.06 20.96
CA VAL A 607 -14.75 -47.39 20.40
C VAL A 607 -14.70 -46.98 18.92
N PHE A 608 -13.92 -45.97 18.62
CA PHE A 608 -13.71 -45.42 17.26
C PHE A 608 -12.65 -46.19 16.44
N ARG A 609 -12.68 -47.58 16.53
CA ARG A 609 -11.75 -48.42 15.78
C ARG A 609 -12.49 -49.66 15.22
N ALA A 610 -12.54 -49.75 13.89
CA ALA A 610 -13.17 -50.86 13.21
C ALA A 610 -12.30 -52.12 13.11
N GLU A 611 -11.10 -52.15 13.70
CA GLU A 611 -10.09 -53.22 13.49
C GLU A 611 -10.51 -54.62 13.93
N ASN A 612 -11.58 -54.77 14.72
CA ASN A 612 -11.97 -56.05 15.31
C ASN A 612 -13.47 -56.45 15.16
N GLU A 613 -14.25 -55.77 14.34
CA GLU A 613 -15.68 -56.04 14.18
C GLU A 613 -15.95 -56.80 12.86
N PRO A 614 -16.19 -58.09 12.88
CA PRO A 614 -16.40 -58.88 11.68
C PRO A 614 -17.67 -58.54 10.88
N ASP A 615 -18.65 -57.91 11.50
CA ASP A 615 -19.97 -57.61 10.92
C ASP A 615 -20.11 -56.19 10.32
N SER A 616 -19.03 -55.34 10.30
CA SER A 616 -19.07 -54.02 9.69
C SER A 616 -19.09 -54.11 8.15
N SER A 617 -19.86 -53.18 7.50
CA SER A 617 -19.90 -53.06 6.05
C SER A 617 -18.54 -52.63 5.47
N GLN A 618 -18.32 -52.89 4.17
CA GLN A 618 -17.09 -52.45 3.51
C GLN A 618 -16.89 -50.95 3.62
N ALA A 619 -17.95 -50.14 3.44
CA ALA A 619 -17.90 -48.70 3.59
C ALA A 619 -17.42 -48.21 4.96
N VAL A 620 -17.80 -48.92 6.06
CA VAL A 620 -17.31 -48.60 7.40
C VAL A 620 -15.81 -48.91 7.53
N LYS A 621 -15.36 -50.06 6.99
CA LYS A 621 -13.93 -50.43 6.96
C LYS A 621 -13.12 -49.40 6.16
N ASP A 622 -13.59 -49.05 4.98
CA ASP A 622 -12.97 -48.05 4.10
C ASP A 622 -12.83 -46.67 4.79
N PHE A 623 -13.87 -46.27 5.56
CA PHE A 623 -13.81 -45.05 6.35
C PHE A 623 -12.68 -45.06 7.38
N TYR A 624 -12.61 -46.06 8.23
CA TYR A 624 -11.61 -46.13 9.30
C TYR A 624 -10.20 -46.37 8.77
N GLU A 625 -10.04 -47.10 7.68
CA GLU A 625 -8.75 -47.22 6.99
C GLU A 625 -8.26 -45.92 6.42
N ALA A 626 -9.12 -45.18 5.73
CA ALA A 626 -8.82 -43.84 5.20
C ALA A 626 -8.50 -42.85 6.35
N LEU A 627 -9.29 -42.86 7.41
CA LEU A 627 -9.09 -42.07 8.62
C LEU A 627 -7.69 -42.30 9.23
N ASP A 628 -7.25 -43.56 9.36
CA ASP A 628 -5.93 -43.90 9.89
C ASP A 628 -4.79 -43.44 8.94
N GLN A 629 -4.99 -43.52 7.65
CA GLN A 629 -4.03 -42.98 6.66
C GLN A 629 -3.89 -41.46 6.81
N VAL A 630 -4.99 -40.73 6.85
CA VAL A 630 -5.00 -39.29 7.05
C VAL A 630 -4.37 -38.88 8.39
N ARG A 631 -4.68 -39.61 9.46
CA ARG A 631 -4.09 -39.42 10.78
C ARG A 631 -2.56 -39.51 10.75
N LYS A 632 -1.99 -40.50 10.09
CA LYS A 632 -0.54 -40.66 9.97
C LYS A 632 0.09 -39.47 9.24
N LEU A 633 -0.50 -39.06 8.10
CA LEU A 633 -0.01 -37.93 7.33
C LEU A 633 -0.04 -36.63 8.14
N GLN A 634 -1.16 -36.35 8.82
CA GLN A 634 -1.26 -35.13 9.66
C GLN A 634 -0.34 -35.19 10.89
N THR A 635 -0.06 -36.40 11.45
CA THR A 635 0.93 -36.54 12.53
C THR A 635 2.31 -36.06 12.07
N ASP A 636 2.71 -36.43 10.83
CA ASP A 636 3.99 -36.00 10.26
C ASP A 636 4.03 -34.49 10.02
N ASP A 637 2.93 -33.90 9.50
CA ASP A 637 2.82 -32.46 9.29
C ASP A 637 2.96 -31.70 10.62
N PHE A 638 2.17 -32.06 11.62
CA PHE A 638 2.21 -31.40 12.92
C PHE A 638 3.56 -31.62 13.62
N ASN A 639 4.19 -32.79 13.48
CA ASN A 639 5.54 -33.00 13.98
C ASN A 639 6.53 -32.03 13.36
N GLY A 640 6.47 -31.85 12.04
CA GLY A 640 7.31 -30.89 11.30
C GLY A 640 7.12 -29.45 11.78
N ILE A 641 5.88 -28.98 11.87
CA ILE A 641 5.55 -27.61 12.30
C ILE A 641 5.96 -27.40 13.77
N LEU A 642 5.55 -28.25 14.68
CA LEU A 642 5.87 -28.14 16.11
C LEU A 642 7.37 -28.21 16.39
N ARG A 643 8.12 -29.03 15.63
CA ARG A 643 9.59 -29.08 15.70
C ARG A 643 10.26 -27.75 15.36
N VAL A 644 9.78 -27.06 14.31
CA VAL A 644 10.29 -25.75 13.90
C VAL A 644 9.98 -24.69 14.95
N MET A 645 8.74 -24.71 15.48
CA MET A 645 8.29 -23.69 16.43
C MET A 645 8.81 -23.87 17.85
N GLY A 646 9.12 -25.13 18.28
CA GLY A 646 9.58 -25.42 19.63
C GLY A 646 8.53 -25.02 20.67
N ALA A 647 8.96 -24.35 21.75
CA ALA A 647 8.09 -23.95 22.86
C ALA A 647 7.09 -22.82 22.52
N ARG A 648 7.14 -22.25 21.30
CA ARG A 648 6.22 -21.20 20.90
C ARG A 648 4.81 -21.74 20.66
N PRO A 649 3.77 -20.91 20.86
CA PRO A 649 2.39 -21.31 20.62
C PRO A 649 2.15 -21.65 19.15
N VAL A 650 1.38 -22.72 18.91
CA VAL A 650 0.95 -23.17 17.59
C VAL A 650 -0.54 -23.45 17.64
N ILE A 651 -1.35 -22.49 17.18
CA ILE A 651 -2.80 -22.61 17.14
C ILE A 651 -3.20 -23.39 15.88
N ILE A 652 -3.73 -24.60 16.09
CA ILE A 652 -4.14 -25.52 15.04
C ILE A 652 -5.66 -25.53 14.97
N ARG A 653 -6.22 -25.03 13.90
CA ARG A 653 -7.65 -25.05 13.64
C ARG A 653 -8.06 -26.42 13.14
N LEU A 654 -9.02 -27.07 13.83
CA LEU A 654 -9.61 -28.29 13.34
C LEU A 654 -10.37 -28.03 12.03
N LEU A 655 -10.63 -29.09 11.26
CA LEU A 655 -11.21 -29.02 9.92
C LEU A 655 -12.46 -28.13 9.88
N ASP A 656 -12.41 -27.13 9.00
CA ASP A 656 -13.46 -26.11 8.87
C ASP A 656 -14.18 -26.13 7.52
N ALA A 657 -13.54 -26.56 6.44
CA ALA A 657 -14.14 -26.53 5.11
C ALA A 657 -15.35 -27.50 4.98
N PRO A 658 -16.38 -27.14 4.19
CA PRO A 658 -17.46 -28.04 3.83
C PRO A 658 -16.94 -29.26 3.05
N LEU A 659 -17.59 -30.41 3.23
CA LEU A 659 -17.08 -31.68 2.67
C LEU A 659 -16.98 -31.69 1.14
N HIS A 660 -17.84 -30.98 0.44
CA HIS A 660 -17.86 -30.95 -1.04
C HIS A 660 -16.63 -30.25 -1.65
N GLU A 661 -15.90 -29.41 -0.89
CA GLU A 661 -14.68 -28.76 -1.41
C GLU A 661 -13.54 -29.74 -1.69
N PHE A 662 -13.56 -30.92 -1.05
CA PHE A 662 -12.58 -31.98 -1.31
C PHE A 662 -13.00 -32.94 -2.43
N LEU A 663 -14.20 -32.75 -2.99
CA LEU A 663 -14.77 -33.60 -4.05
C LEU A 663 -14.62 -32.94 -5.42
N PRO A 664 -14.64 -33.72 -6.50
CA PRO A 664 -14.64 -33.15 -7.85
C PRO A 664 -15.87 -32.24 -8.04
N PRO A 665 -15.77 -31.14 -8.79
CA PRO A 665 -16.92 -30.29 -9.13
C PRO A 665 -18.05 -31.11 -9.77
N TYR A 666 -19.27 -30.87 -9.35
CA TYR A 666 -20.46 -31.56 -9.89
C TYR A 666 -20.57 -31.48 -11.41
N GLU A 667 -20.29 -30.29 -11.95
CA GLU A 667 -20.34 -30.00 -13.38
C GLU A 667 -19.30 -30.83 -14.17
N THR A 668 -18.11 -31.01 -13.61
CA THR A 668 -17.07 -31.88 -14.21
C THR A 668 -17.52 -33.35 -14.26
N LEU A 669 -18.06 -33.86 -13.16
CA LEU A 669 -18.57 -35.23 -13.06
C LEU A 669 -19.75 -35.45 -14.00
N LEU A 670 -20.61 -34.45 -14.20
CA LEU A 670 -21.74 -34.51 -15.12
C LEU A 670 -21.25 -34.58 -16.56
N VAL A 671 -20.22 -33.82 -16.94
CA VAL A 671 -19.62 -33.89 -18.29
C VAL A 671 -18.98 -35.26 -18.49
N GLU A 672 -18.19 -35.76 -17.56
CA GLU A 672 -17.58 -37.10 -17.63
C GLU A 672 -18.62 -38.20 -17.76
N LEU A 673 -19.74 -38.13 -17.04
CA LEU A 673 -20.85 -39.09 -17.16
C LEU A 673 -21.51 -39.02 -18.55
N MET A 674 -21.69 -37.81 -19.10
CA MET A 674 -22.22 -37.63 -20.45
C MET A 674 -21.28 -38.18 -21.54
N GLU A 675 -19.97 -37.99 -21.36
CA GLU A 675 -18.96 -38.58 -22.23
C GLU A 675 -18.98 -40.10 -22.19
N LEU A 676 -19.01 -40.70 -20.98
CA LEU A 676 -19.13 -42.16 -20.81
C LEU A 676 -20.40 -42.71 -21.46
N ARG A 677 -21.54 -42.04 -21.35
CA ARG A 677 -22.77 -42.40 -22.06
C ARG A 677 -22.61 -42.29 -23.57
N HIS A 678 -21.93 -41.25 -24.06
CA HIS A 678 -21.74 -41.03 -25.50
C HIS A 678 -20.85 -42.10 -26.15
N ILE A 679 -19.80 -42.52 -25.45
CA ILE A 679 -18.91 -43.60 -25.94
C ILE A 679 -19.47 -45.01 -25.73
N GLY A 680 -20.64 -45.13 -25.06
CA GLY A 680 -21.27 -46.42 -24.78
C GLY A 680 -20.52 -47.26 -23.74
N ALA A 681 -20.03 -46.63 -22.69
CA ALA A 681 -19.35 -47.29 -21.59
C ALA A 681 -20.19 -48.41 -20.95
N PRO A 682 -19.58 -49.42 -20.28
CA PRO A 682 -20.31 -50.51 -19.59
C PRO A 682 -21.33 -49.96 -18.58
N LEU A 683 -22.48 -50.63 -18.47
CA LEU A 683 -23.58 -50.18 -17.61
C LEU A 683 -23.16 -50.04 -16.15
N ALA A 684 -22.31 -50.97 -15.64
CA ALA A 684 -21.79 -50.91 -14.28
C ALA A 684 -20.93 -49.61 -14.00
N GLU A 685 -20.15 -49.20 -14.98
CA GLU A 685 -19.33 -47.98 -14.87
C GLU A 685 -20.21 -46.73 -14.88
N LEU A 686 -21.27 -46.75 -15.71
CA LEU A 686 -22.27 -45.65 -15.69
C LEU A 686 -23.03 -45.56 -14.35
N GLU A 687 -23.49 -46.71 -13.83
CA GLU A 687 -24.19 -46.77 -12.55
C GLU A 687 -23.29 -46.31 -11.37
N GLU A 688 -22.02 -46.70 -11.39
CA GLU A 688 -21.04 -46.25 -10.41
C GLU A 688 -20.85 -44.71 -10.45
N LYS A 689 -20.66 -44.18 -11.66
CA LYS A 689 -20.47 -42.73 -11.86
C LYS A 689 -21.73 -41.92 -11.53
N GLU A 690 -22.92 -42.43 -11.87
CA GLU A 690 -24.20 -41.81 -11.49
C GLU A 690 -24.40 -41.81 -9.96
N THR A 691 -24.09 -42.92 -9.30
CA THR A 691 -24.16 -43.01 -7.86
C THR A 691 -23.22 -42.01 -7.21
N PHE A 692 -22.00 -41.89 -7.72
CA PHE A 692 -21.02 -40.91 -7.24
C PHE A 692 -21.48 -39.46 -7.48
N LEU A 693 -22.03 -39.16 -8.67
CA LEU A 693 -22.58 -37.84 -8.97
C LEU A 693 -23.73 -37.46 -8.04
N HIS A 694 -24.65 -38.39 -7.74
CA HIS A 694 -25.73 -38.17 -6.80
C HIS A 694 -25.23 -37.94 -5.38
N LEU A 695 -24.18 -38.63 -4.95
CA LEU A 695 -23.57 -38.44 -3.65
C LEU A 695 -22.91 -37.06 -3.50
N VAL A 696 -22.17 -36.64 -4.52
CA VAL A 696 -21.58 -35.29 -4.58
C VAL A 696 -22.67 -34.22 -4.55
N ASP A 697 -23.78 -34.41 -5.31
CA ASP A 697 -24.91 -33.48 -5.31
C ASP A 697 -25.59 -33.40 -3.94
N SER A 698 -25.69 -34.52 -3.22
CA SER A 698 -26.27 -34.53 -1.86
C SER A 698 -25.42 -33.81 -0.80
N LEU A 699 -24.10 -33.73 -1.02
CA LEU A 699 -23.14 -33.04 -0.16
C LEU A 699 -22.96 -31.58 -0.55
N ARG A 700 -23.45 -31.17 -1.72
CA ARG A 700 -23.34 -29.80 -2.21
C ARG A 700 -24.26 -28.87 -1.42
N GLU A 701 -23.70 -27.79 -0.93
CA GLU A 701 -24.43 -26.78 -0.16
C GLU A 701 -24.79 -25.58 -1.00
N SER A 702 -26.01 -25.03 -0.77
CA SER A 702 -26.45 -23.79 -1.45
C SER A 702 -25.69 -22.56 -0.96
N ASN A 703 -25.23 -22.58 0.29
CA ASN A 703 -24.39 -21.58 0.89
C ASN A 703 -23.31 -22.25 1.77
N PRO A 704 -22.13 -22.52 1.21
CA PRO A 704 -21.06 -23.21 1.91
C PRO A 704 -20.61 -22.52 3.20
N MET A 705 -20.66 -21.18 3.24
CA MET A 705 -20.24 -20.40 4.40
C MET A 705 -21.16 -20.63 5.62
N LEU A 706 -22.47 -20.84 5.41
CA LEU A 706 -23.46 -21.03 6.45
C LEU A 706 -23.85 -22.51 6.63
N GLY A 707 -23.21 -23.43 5.95
CA GLY A 707 -23.54 -24.82 5.83
C GLY A 707 -23.00 -25.75 6.92
N HIS A 708 -22.82 -27.02 6.54
CA HIS A 708 -22.36 -28.09 7.41
C HIS A 708 -20.83 -28.12 7.43
N ARG A 709 -20.22 -27.23 8.16
CA ARG A 709 -18.76 -27.08 8.30
C ARG A 709 -18.36 -26.82 9.76
N GLY A 710 -17.09 -26.80 10.06
CA GLY A 710 -16.53 -26.41 11.33
C GLY A 710 -17.00 -27.29 12.50
N CYS A 711 -17.35 -26.71 13.64
CA CYS A 711 -17.81 -27.44 14.83
C CYS A 711 -19.07 -28.29 14.54
N ARG A 712 -19.94 -27.91 13.59
CA ARG A 712 -21.11 -28.69 13.20
C ARG A 712 -20.68 -30.04 12.63
N LEU A 713 -19.64 -30.04 11.77
CA LEU A 713 -19.05 -31.24 11.22
C LEU A 713 -18.44 -32.11 12.34
N GLY A 714 -17.68 -31.48 13.29
CA GLY A 714 -17.09 -32.18 14.41
C GLY A 714 -18.11 -32.85 15.34
N LEU A 715 -19.32 -32.25 15.47
CA LEU A 715 -20.41 -32.87 16.26
C LEU A 715 -21.15 -33.96 15.49
N SER A 716 -21.32 -33.85 14.21
CA SER A 716 -22.05 -34.84 13.39
C SER A 716 -21.16 -36.02 12.97
N PHE A 717 -19.88 -35.79 12.74
CA PHE A 717 -18.86 -36.80 12.40
C PHE A 717 -17.67 -36.77 13.38
N PRO A 718 -17.85 -37.06 14.66
CA PRO A 718 -16.85 -36.84 15.69
C PRO A 718 -15.53 -37.60 15.46
N ALA A 719 -15.54 -38.68 14.70
CA ALA A 719 -14.36 -39.47 14.38
C ALA A 719 -13.29 -38.61 13.65
N ILE A 720 -13.69 -37.63 12.84
CA ILE A 720 -12.77 -36.75 12.11
C ILE A 720 -12.00 -35.84 13.07
N TYR A 721 -12.68 -35.14 13.98
CA TYR A 721 -12.03 -34.27 14.97
C TYR A 721 -11.20 -35.07 16.00
N ARG A 722 -11.68 -36.21 16.43
CA ARG A 722 -10.92 -37.14 17.29
C ARG A 722 -9.61 -37.56 16.62
N MET A 723 -9.64 -37.89 15.34
CA MET A 723 -8.45 -38.23 14.53
C MET A 723 -7.44 -37.08 14.50
N GLN A 724 -7.90 -35.87 14.28
CA GLN A 724 -7.03 -34.70 14.24
C GLN A 724 -6.37 -34.41 15.58
N VAL A 725 -7.13 -34.46 16.68
CA VAL A 725 -6.56 -34.32 18.04
C VAL A 725 -5.59 -35.45 18.37
N GLU A 726 -5.90 -36.69 17.97
CA GLU A 726 -4.98 -37.85 18.13
C GLU A 726 -3.67 -37.59 17.37
N ALA A 727 -3.72 -37.02 16.15
CA ALA A 727 -2.55 -36.67 15.36
C ALA A 727 -1.71 -35.54 16.00
N ILE A 728 -2.35 -34.45 16.45
CA ILE A 728 -1.69 -33.33 17.13
C ILE A 728 -0.97 -33.77 18.39
N ILE A 729 -1.68 -34.49 19.28
CA ILE A 729 -1.12 -34.93 20.58
C ILE A 729 -0.06 -36.03 20.40
N THR A 730 -0.21 -36.88 19.36
CA THR A 730 0.82 -37.88 19.02
C THR A 730 2.09 -37.22 18.56
N ALA A 731 2.00 -36.21 17.67
CA ALA A 731 3.14 -35.43 17.20
C ALA A 731 3.84 -34.72 18.37
N GLY A 732 3.07 -34.06 19.24
CA GLY A 732 3.61 -33.42 20.44
C GLY A 732 4.31 -34.41 21.37
N ALA A 733 3.69 -35.58 21.61
CA ALA A 733 4.26 -36.61 22.45
C ALA A 733 5.58 -37.18 21.90
N GLN A 734 5.69 -37.34 20.59
CA GLN A 734 6.94 -37.78 19.95
C GLN A 734 8.06 -36.76 20.21
N LEU A 735 7.79 -35.49 20.04
CA LEU A 735 8.76 -34.41 20.24
C LEU A 735 9.18 -34.27 21.72
N VAL A 736 8.22 -34.38 22.66
CA VAL A 736 8.53 -34.38 24.09
C VAL A 736 9.43 -35.55 24.47
N LYS A 737 9.25 -36.74 23.88
CA LYS A 737 10.15 -37.90 24.08
C LYS A 737 11.56 -37.66 23.56
N GLU A 738 11.70 -36.83 22.51
CA GLU A 738 12.99 -36.38 21.97
C GLU A 738 13.63 -35.25 22.81
N GLY A 739 12.93 -34.75 23.83
CA GLY A 739 13.41 -33.68 24.72
C GLY A 739 13.12 -32.27 24.21
N LEU A 740 12.23 -32.12 23.24
CA LEU A 740 11.78 -30.83 22.75
C LEU A 740 10.55 -30.37 23.56
N ASP A 741 10.51 -29.09 23.87
CA ASP A 741 9.32 -28.44 24.42
C ASP A 741 8.42 -27.96 23.28
N VAL A 742 7.11 -28.20 23.36
CA VAL A 742 6.12 -27.85 22.33
C VAL A 742 4.83 -27.36 22.98
N ASN A 743 4.14 -26.42 22.33
CA ASN A 743 2.90 -25.79 22.80
C ASN A 743 1.81 -25.78 21.72
N PRO A 744 1.19 -26.92 21.38
CA PRO A 744 0.04 -26.96 20.49
C PRO A 744 -1.21 -26.40 21.18
N GLU A 745 -1.98 -25.60 20.46
CA GLU A 745 -3.24 -25.01 20.88
C GLU A 745 -4.33 -25.40 19.89
N ILE A 746 -5.36 -26.11 20.38
CA ILE A 746 -6.40 -26.73 19.56
C ILE A 746 -7.57 -25.76 19.45
N MET A 747 -7.86 -25.27 18.22
CA MET A 747 -8.91 -24.30 17.95
C MET A 747 -10.11 -24.93 17.27
N ILE A 748 -11.27 -24.78 17.88
CA ILE A 748 -12.56 -25.23 17.33
C ILE A 748 -13.15 -24.09 16.49
N PRO A 749 -13.37 -24.29 15.17
CA PRO A 749 -13.92 -23.26 14.29
C PRO A 749 -15.44 -23.15 14.40
N LEU A 750 -15.99 -22.00 14.00
CA LEU A 750 -17.39 -21.74 13.73
C LEU A 750 -18.36 -22.01 14.92
N THR A 751 -17.87 -21.92 16.14
CA THR A 751 -18.69 -22.09 17.36
C THR A 751 -19.74 -20.98 17.45
N VAL A 752 -20.98 -21.34 17.75
CA VAL A 752 -22.10 -20.40 17.94
C VAL A 752 -22.77 -20.52 19.30
N ASP A 753 -22.54 -21.65 20.01
CA ASP A 753 -23.15 -21.92 21.31
C ASP A 753 -22.15 -22.59 22.26
N VAL A 754 -22.24 -22.32 23.56
CA VAL A 754 -21.40 -22.93 24.58
C VAL A 754 -21.52 -24.43 24.61
N GLU A 755 -22.72 -25.00 24.34
CA GLU A 755 -22.98 -26.44 24.34
C GLU A 755 -22.19 -27.17 23.24
N GLU A 756 -21.97 -26.51 22.07
CA GLU A 756 -21.10 -27.07 21.02
C GLU A 756 -19.67 -27.22 21.55
N MET A 757 -19.18 -26.17 22.19
CA MET A 757 -17.83 -26.14 22.76
C MET A 757 -17.68 -27.15 23.90
N HIS A 758 -18.67 -27.22 24.79
CA HIS A 758 -18.69 -28.14 25.91
C HIS A 758 -18.57 -29.61 25.45
N ARG A 759 -19.43 -30.05 24.53
CA ARG A 759 -19.42 -31.44 24.00
C ARG A 759 -18.12 -31.78 23.27
N LEU A 760 -17.65 -30.88 22.42
CA LEU A 760 -16.41 -31.12 21.69
C LEU A 760 -15.21 -31.14 22.65
N ARG A 761 -15.13 -30.22 23.60
CA ARG A 761 -14.04 -30.20 24.58
C ARG A 761 -14.03 -31.46 25.46
N GLU A 762 -15.18 -31.90 25.95
CA GLU A 762 -15.29 -33.14 26.76
C GLU A 762 -14.77 -34.34 25.97
N ASP A 763 -15.27 -34.54 24.74
CA ASP A 763 -14.90 -35.67 23.89
C ASP A 763 -13.41 -35.64 23.49
N LEU A 764 -12.93 -34.48 23.00
CA LEU A 764 -11.57 -34.34 22.50
C LEU A 764 -10.51 -34.36 23.62
N SER A 765 -10.87 -33.91 24.85
CA SER A 765 -9.99 -34.04 26.02
C SER A 765 -9.80 -35.51 26.45
N LEU A 766 -10.81 -36.34 26.27
CA LEU A 766 -10.67 -37.80 26.50
C LEU A 766 -9.67 -38.37 25.49
N VAL A 767 -9.76 -38.01 24.20
CA VAL A 767 -8.81 -38.47 23.18
C VAL A 767 -7.39 -38.04 23.54
N ALA A 768 -7.19 -36.76 23.88
CA ALA A 768 -5.89 -36.25 24.25
C ALA A 768 -5.30 -37.00 25.46
N SER A 769 -6.13 -37.33 26.47
CA SER A 769 -5.71 -38.10 27.65
C SER A 769 -5.32 -39.53 27.30
N GLU A 770 -6.13 -40.23 26.50
CA GLU A 770 -5.85 -41.57 26.01
C GLU A 770 -4.53 -41.65 25.22
N VAL A 771 -4.27 -40.65 24.37
CA VAL A 771 -3.02 -40.58 23.62
C VAL A 771 -1.82 -40.39 24.54
N GLN A 772 -1.91 -39.48 25.51
CA GLN A 772 -0.84 -39.23 26.46
C GLN A 772 -0.54 -40.45 27.33
N GLU A 773 -1.58 -41.14 27.81
CA GLU A 773 -1.41 -42.41 28.56
C GLU A 773 -0.73 -43.47 27.69
N ARG A 774 -1.17 -43.66 26.45
CA ARG A 774 -0.59 -44.60 25.50
C ARG A 774 0.87 -44.27 25.16
N GLN A 775 1.18 -43.00 25.06
CA GLN A 775 2.54 -42.51 24.76
C GLN A 775 3.44 -42.44 26.01
N GLY A 776 2.89 -42.42 27.21
CA GLY A 776 3.62 -42.38 28.49
C GLY A 776 4.30 -41.02 28.75
N VAL A 777 3.83 -39.95 28.12
CA VAL A 777 4.32 -38.57 28.31
C VAL A 777 3.15 -37.59 28.33
N LYS A 778 3.34 -36.47 29.03
CA LYS A 778 2.38 -35.34 29.01
C LYS A 778 2.79 -34.34 27.99
N VAL A 779 1.84 -33.85 27.22
CA VAL A 779 1.94 -32.71 26.28
C VAL A 779 1.11 -31.58 26.88
N HIS A 780 1.69 -30.43 27.04
CA HIS A 780 0.94 -29.23 27.37
C HIS A 780 0.15 -28.78 26.13
N TYR A 781 -1.15 -28.55 26.29
CA TYR A 781 -2.01 -28.06 25.21
C TYR A 781 -3.16 -27.23 25.78
N MET A 782 -3.75 -26.34 24.95
CA MET A 782 -4.95 -25.59 25.30
C MET A 782 -6.07 -25.89 24.31
N PHE A 783 -7.32 -25.73 24.78
CA PHE A 783 -8.51 -25.68 23.91
C PHE A 783 -9.09 -24.29 23.87
N GLY A 784 -9.30 -23.77 22.64
CA GLY A 784 -9.96 -22.52 22.40
C GLY A 784 -10.88 -22.56 21.18
N THR A 785 -11.43 -21.45 20.84
CA THR A 785 -12.36 -21.36 19.72
C THR A 785 -12.17 -20.12 18.88
N MET A 786 -12.62 -20.22 17.64
CA MET A 786 -12.71 -19.06 16.74
C MET A 786 -14.03 -18.32 16.97
N ILE A 787 -13.95 -17.03 17.25
CA ILE A 787 -15.10 -16.13 17.31
C ILE A 787 -15.24 -15.47 15.94
N GLU A 788 -16.15 -16.00 15.14
CA GLU A 788 -16.29 -15.61 13.73
C GLU A 788 -17.75 -15.47 13.27
N THR A 789 -18.69 -15.62 14.23
CA THR A 789 -20.09 -15.36 13.98
C THR A 789 -20.61 -14.25 14.92
N PRO A 790 -21.58 -13.43 14.49
CA PRO A 790 -22.16 -12.38 15.36
C PRO A 790 -22.75 -12.96 16.65
N ARG A 791 -23.34 -14.16 16.60
CA ARG A 791 -23.91 -14.82 17.79
C ARG A 791 -22.81 -15.19 18.78
N ALA A 792 -21.69 -15.78 18.31
CA ALA A 792 -20.57 -16.13 19.19
C ALA A 792 -19.99 -14.89 19.88
N ALA A 793 -19.85 -13.78 19.13
CA ALA A 793 -19.35 -12.53 19.71
C ALA A 793 -20.29 -11.99 20.80
N LEU A 794 -21.60 -12.04 20.60
CA LEU A 794 -22.60 -11.60 21.59
C LEU A 794 -22.73 -12.51 22.80
N THR A 795 -22.41 -13.81 22.67
CA THR A 795 -22.49 -14.81 23.76
C THR A 795 -21.10 -15.25 24.25
N ALA A 796 -20.05 -14.48 23.94
CA ALA A 796 -18.66 -14.83 24.21
C ALA A 796 -18.37 -15.11 25.70
N GLY A 797 -19.07 -14.45 26.64
CA GLY A 797 -18.94 -14.73 28.05
C GLY A 797 -19.33 -16.17 28.46
N GLU A 798 -20.39 -16.72 27.82
CA GLU A 798 -20.75 -18.11 28.06
C GLU A 798 -19.73 -19.07 27.41
N ILE A 799 -19.29 -18.76 26.19
CA ILE A 799 -18.30 -19.58 25.46
C ILE A 799 -16.94 -19.58 26.19
N ALA A 800 -16.58 -18.48 26.86
CA ALA A 800 -15.33 -18.38 27.62
C ALA A 800 -15.25 -19.37 28.81
N LYS A 801 -16.37 -19.89 29.31
CA LYS A 801 -16.38 -20.93 30.38
C LYS A 801 -15.69 -22.19 29.91
N GLU A 802 -15.82 -22.50 28.61
CA GLU A 802 -15.28 -23.72 28.01
C GLU A 802 -14.03 -23.47 27.14
N SER A 803 -13.58 -22.24 26.99
CA SER A 803 -12.44 -21.89 26.16
C SER A 803 -11.28 -21.29 26.95
N GLU A 804 -10.05 -21.64 26.61
CA GLU A 804 -8.82 -21.13 27.23
C GLU A 804 -8.25 -19.95 26.44
N PHE A 805 -8.58 -19.85 25.16
CA PHE A 805 -8.27 -18.71 24.28
C PHE A 805 -9.38 -18.45 23.25
N PHE A 806 -9.41 -17.24 22.73
CA PHE A 806 -10.23 -16.83 21.59
C PHE A 806 -9.35 -16.34 20.43
N SER A 807 -9.72 -16.68 19.20
CA SER A 807 -9.17 -16.09 17.99
C SER A 807 -10.29 -15.54 17.13
N PHE A 808 -10.26 -14.27 16.77
CA PHE A 808 -11.24 -13.70 15.86
C PHE A 808 -10.96 -14.09 14.41
N GLY A 809 -11.88 -14.85 13.80
CA GLY A 809 -11.91 -15.16 12.38
C GLY A 809 -12.60 -14.03 11.62
N THR A 810 -11.90 -12.93 11.41
CA THR A 810 -12.51 -11.69 10.87
C THR A 810 -12.95 -11.80 9.42
N ASN A 811 -12.47 -12.77 8.65
CA ASN A 811 -12.97 -13.01 7.29
C ASN A 811 -14.45 -13.39 7.34
N ASP A 812 -14.81 -14.44 8.09
CA ASP A 812 -16.20 -14.89 8.25
C ASP A 812 -17.04 -13.89 9.05
N LEU A 813 -16.50 -13.32 10.12
CA LEU A 813 -17.21 -12.33 10.92
C LEU A 813 -17.63 -11.10 10.10
N THR A 814 -16.75 -10.59 9.26
CA THR A 814 -17.04 -9.46 8.37
C THR A 814 -18.16 -9.79 7.39
N GLN A 815 -18.07 -10.95 6.71
CA GLN A 815 -19.10 -11.38 5.78
C GLN A 815 -20.49 -11.49 6.47
N MET A 816 -20.53 -12.07 7.66
CA MET A 816 -21.80 -12.25 8.39
C MET A 816 -22.37 -10.94 8.95
N VAL A 817 -21.52 -10.00 9.34
CA VAL A 817 -21.93 -8.69 9.86
C VAL A 817 -22.47 -7.79 8.74
N PHE A 818 -21.78 -7.77 7.60
CA PHE A 818 -22.25 -7.01 6.44
C PHE A 818 -23.37 -7.71 5.67
N GLY A 819 -23.53 -9.02 5.83
CA GLY A 819 -24.56 -9.81 5.15
C GLY A 819 -24.29 -10.01 3.67
N PHE A 820 -23.02 -10.00 3.23
CA PHE A 820 -22.63 -10.33 1.86
C PHE A 820 -21.37 -11.18 1.80
N SER A 821 -21.30 -12.03 0.77
CA SER A 821 -20.14 -12.85 0.47
C SER A 821 -19.02 -11.98 -0.10
N ARG A 822 -17.77 -12.21 0.33
CA ARG A 822 -16.61 -11.52 -0.19
C ARG A 822 -16.49 -11.67 -1.70
N ASP A 823 -16.53 -12.91 -2.20
CA ASP A 823 -16.34 -13.24 -3.61
C ASP A 823 -17.44 -12.63 -4.51
N ASP A 824 -18.68 -12.56 -4.01
CA ASP A 824 -19.78 -11.92 -4.72
C ASP A 824 -19.71 -10.40 -4.68
N ALA A 825 -19.29 -9.82 -3.56
CA ALA A 825 -19.26 -8.36 -3.38
C ALA A 825 -18.13 -7.72 -4.18
N ASP A 826 -16.94 -8.32 -4.13
CA ASP A 826 -15.69 -7.80 -4.71
C ASP A 826 -15.79 -7.61 -6.22
N GLY A 827 -16.34 -8.61 -6.94
CA GLY A 827 -16.51 -8.57 -8.40
C GLY A 827 -17.71 -7.78 -8.91
N LYS A 828 -18.64 -7.34 -8.05
CA LYS A 828 -19.95 -6.82 -8.50
C LYS A 828 -20.24 -5.39 -8.01
N PHE A 829 -20.09 -5.08 -6.73
CA PHE A 829 -20.60 -3.80 -6.19
C PHE A 829 -19.71 -3.15 -5.12
N LEU A 830 -18.79 -3.87 -4.47
CA LEU A 830 -18.02 -3.34 -3.33
C LEU A 830 -17.15 -2.16 -3.74
N ARG A 831 -16.49 -2.26 -4.89
CA ARG A 831 -15.68 -1.16 -5.43
C ARG A 831 -16.53 0.09 -5.69
N TRP A 832 -17.69 -0.09 -6.31
CA TRP A 832 -18.63 1.03 -6.53
C TRP A 832 -19.08 1.66 -5.22
N TYR A 833 -19.34 0.84 -4.17
CA TYR A 833 -19.68 1.37 -2.84
C TYR A 833 -18.58 2.25 -2.24
N ILE A 834 -17.32 1.90 -2.48
CA ILE A 834 -16.15 2.66 -2.00
C ILE A 834 -15.99 3.93 -2.83
N ASP A 835 -16.06 3.82 -4.15
CA ASP A 835 -15.88 4.95 -5.08
C ASP A 835 -16.97 6.02 -4.91
N GLU A 836 -18.21 5.60 -4.61
CA GLU A 836 -19.36 6.50 -4.34
C GLU A 836 -19.45 6.93 -2.85
N GLY A 837 -18.54 6.51 -2.01
CA GLY A 837 -18.50 6.88 -0.59
C GLY A 837 -19.62 6.26 0.25
N VAL A 838 -20.28 5.19 -0.21
CA VAL A 838 -21.28 4.43 0.57
C VAL A 838 -20.58 3.70 1.73
N LEU A 839 -19.39 3.16 1.47
CA LEU A 839 -18.48 2.66 2.50
C LEU A 839 -17.18 3.48 2.47
N PRO A 840 -16.63 3.82 3.65
CA PRO A 840 -15.41 4.62 3.72
C PRO A 840 -14.16 3.86 3.29
N ASN A 841 -14.15 2.55 3.45
CA ASN A 841 -13.04 1.64 3.13
C ASN A 841 -13.58 0.25 2.78
N ASP A 842 -12.70 -0.57 2.20
CA ASP A 842 -12.96 -1.99 2.01
C ASP A 842 -12.95 -2.73 3.37
N PRO A 843 -14.09 -3.31 3.80
CA PRO A 843 -14.19 -3.98 5.10
C PRO A 843 -13.43 -5.31 5.16
N PHE A 844 -12.94 -5.83 4.02
CA PHE A 844 -12.09 -7.03 3.96
C PHE A 844 -10.60 -6.69 3.99
N ALA A 845 -10.22 -5.45 3.70
CA ALA A 845 -8.85 -4.96 3.81
C ALA A 845 -8.54 -4.42 5.21
N SER A 846 -9.46 -3.64 5.80
CA SER A 846 -9.32 -3.09 7.15
C SER A 846 -10.58 -3.35 7.97
N ILE A 847 -10.41 -3.61 9.28
CA ILE A 847 -11.53 -3.84 10.21
C ILE A 847 -12.48 -2.63 10.18
N ASP A 848 -13.76 -2.89 9.98
CA ASP A 848 -14.80 -1.88 10.20
C ASP A 848 -15.00 -1.62 11.71
N PRO A 849 -14.64 -0.45 12.23
CA PRO A 849 -14.74 -0.18 13.67
C PRO A 849 -16.19 -0.08 14.17
N GLN A 850 -17.15 0.25 13.27
CA GLN A 850 -18.53 0.54 13.64
C GLN A 850 -19.41 -0.71 13.78
N GLY A 851 -19.19 -1.74 12.97
CA GLY A 851 -19.94 -2.99 13.01
C GLY A 851 -19.09 -4.11 13.61
N VAL A 852 -18.13 -4.62 12.83
CA VAL A 852 -17.26 -5.73 13.24
C VAL A 852 -16.48 -5.40 14.52
N GLY A 853 -15.91 -4.20 14.58
CA GLY A 853 -15.13 -3.74 15.72
C GLY A 853 -15.93 -3.64 17.02
N GLN A 854 -17.20 -3.28 16.96
CA GLN A 854 -18.07 -3.28 18.14
C GLN A 854 -18.28 -4.72 18.67
N LEU A 855 -18.50 -5.68 17.78
CA LEU A 855 -18.66 -7.09 18.18
C LEU A 855 -17.37 -7.64 18.79
N ILE A 856 -16.21 -7.29 18.25
CA ILE A 856 -14.92 -7.65 18.83
C ILE A 856 -14.82 -7.11 20.27
N LYS A 857 -15.07 -5.82 20.49
CA LYS A 857 -15.02 -5.21 21.83
C LYS A 857 -16.00 -5.87 22.81
N ILE A 858 -17.23 -6.15 22.38
CA ILE A 858 -18.23 -6.86 23.20
C ILE A 858 -17.70 -8.24 23.60
N ALA A 859 -17.13 -8.99 22.67
CA ALA A 859 -16.63 -10.34 22.93
C ALA A 859 -15.40 -10.31 23.84
N VAL A 860 -14.47 -9.37 23.67
CA VAL A 860 -13.32 -9.18 24.56
C VAL A 860 -13.75 -8.88 25.99
N ASP A 861 -14.65 -7.91 26.16
CA ASP A 861 -15.16 -7.52 27.47
C ASP A 861 -15.91 -8.66 28.18
N ALA A 862 -16.79 -9.35 27.44
CA ALA A 862 -17.57 -10.46 27.99
C ALA A 862 -16.68 -11.67 28.32
N GLY A 863 -15.77 -12.04 27.44
CA GLY A 863 -14.84 -13.14 27.63
C GLY A 863 -13.92 -12.93 28.83
N ARG A 864 -13.29 -11.77 28.95
CA ARG A 864 -12.39 -11.44 30.08
C ARG A 864 -13.11 -11.20 31.41
N ARG A 865 -14.36 -10.82 31.37
CA ARG A 865 -15.18 -10.77 32.60
C ARG A 865 -15.39 -12.15 33.19
N GLU A 866 -15.59 -13.16 32.36
CA GLU A 866 -15.74 -14.55 32.79
C GLU A 866 -14.39 -15.20 33.12
N ARG A 867 -13.40 -15.02 32.24
CA ARG A 867 -12.03 -15.53 32.38
C ARG A 867 -11.01 -14.41 32.25
N PRO A 868 -10.54 -13.83 33.38
CA PRO A 868 -9.64 -12.66 33.34
C PRO A 868 -8.33 -12.85 32.56
N ASN A 869 -7.83 -14.10 32.49
CA ASN A 869 -6.60 -14.45 31.76
C ASN A 869 -6.89 -15.14 30.43
N LEU A 870 -8.08 -14.88 29.84
CA LEU A 870 -8.41 -15.38 28.51
C LEU A 870 -7.46 -14.75 27.49
N GLU A 871 -6.69 -15.57 26.80
CA GLU A 871 -5.87 -15.12 25.68
C GLU A 871 -6.76 -14.82 24.47
N ILE A 872 -6.58 -13.67 23.86
CA ILE A 872 -7.45 -13.21 22.78
C ILE A 872 -6.60 -12.63 21.63
N GLY A 873 -6.76 -13.18 20.44
CA GLY A 873 -6.08 -12.69 19.25
C GLY A 873 -6.97 -12.64 18.02
N ILE A 874 -6.36 -12.30 16.91
CA ILE A 874 -6.98 -12.25 15.59
C ILE A 874 -6.14 -13.05 14.60
N CYS A 875 -6.76 -13.79 13.70
CA CYS A 875 -6.08 -14.58 12.68
C CYS A 875 -6.59 -14.37 11.25
N GLY A 876 -7.53 -13.45 11.05
CA GLY A 876 -7.97 -13.02 9.73
C GLY A 876 -6.91 -12.18 9.00
N GLU A 877 -7.14 -11.86 7.73
CA GLU A 877 -6.22 -11.06 6.91
C GLU A 877 -5.93 -9.67 7.50
N HIS A 878 -6.88 -9.14 8.25
CA HIS A 878 -6.75 -7.88 9.00
C HIS A 878 -5.56 -7.84 9.98
N GLY A 879 -5.07 -8.99 10.45
CA GLY A 879 -3.93 -9.05 11.37
C GLY A 879 -2.62 -8.49 10.81
N GLY A 880 -2.52 -8.30 9.49
CA GLY A 880 -1.38 -7.68 8.82
C GLY A 880 -1.61 -6.23 8.39
N ASP A 881 -2.82 -5.67 8.55
CA ASP A 881 -3.14 -4.29 8.19
C ASP A 881 -2.84 -3.31 9.34
N PRO A 882 -2.03 -2.26 9.14
CA PRO A 882 -1.65 -1.33 10.21
C PRO A 882 -2.81 -0.70 10.96
N ALA A 883 -3.89 -0.30 10.26
CA ALA A 883 -5.07 0.30 10.88
C ALA A 883 -5.81 -0.72 11.77
N SER A 884 -5.94 -1.94 11.30
CA SER A 884 -6.54 -3.06 12.05
C SER A 884 -5.69 -3.47 13.24
N VAL A 885 -4.35 -3.48 13.12
CA VAL A 885 -3.42 -3.72 14.24
C VAL A 885 -3.58 -2.65 15.32
N ALA A 886 -3.70 -1.38 14.92
CA ALA A 886 -3.96 -0.29 15.87
C ALA A 886 -5.31 -0.48 16.58
N PHE A 887 -6.36 -0.84 15.84
CA PHE A 887 -7.67 -1.19 16.42
C PHE A 887 -7.57 -2.37 17.42
N CYS A 888 -6.85 -3.45 17.07
CA CYS A 888 -6.64 -4.60 17.96
C CYS A 888 -5.93 -4.19 19.25
N HIS A 889 -4.94 -3.29 19.17
CA HIS A 889 -4.28 -2.74 20.34
C HIS A 889 -5.27 -1.97 21.25
N GLU A 890 -6.10 -1.09 20.67
CA GLU A 890 -7.11 -0.34 21.42
C GLU A 890 -8.19 -1.24 22.02
N ALA A 891 -8.62 -2.27 21.30
CA ALA A 891 -9.58 -3.26 21.78
C ALA A 891 -9.02 -4.18 22.86
N GLY A 892 -7.70 -4.13 23.09
CA GLY A 892 -7.03 -4.87 24.15
C GLY A 892 -6.81 -6.34 23.82
N LEU A 893 -6.58 -6.71 22.57
CA LEU A 893 -6.15 -8.06 22.19
C LEU A 893 -4.73 -8.33 22.69
N ASP A 894 -4.37 -9.60 22.80
CA ASP A 894 -3.03 -10.05 23.24
C ASP A 894 -2.08 -10.20 22.04
N TYR A 895 -2.59 -10.68 20.89
CA TYR A 895 -1.79 -10.85 19.68
C TYR A 895 -2.59 -10.58 18.39
N VAL A 896 -1.84 -10.35 17.30
CA VAL A 896 -2.31 -10.38 15.92
C VAL A 896 -1.56 -11.46 15.15
N SER A 897 -2.22 -12.08 14.16
CA SER A 897 -1.62 -13.09 13.31
C SER A 897 -1.89 -12.80 11.84
N CYS A 898 -0.86 -12.90 11.01
CA CYS A 898 -0.91 -12.55 9.60
C CYS A 898 -0.02 -13.49 8.76
N SER A 899 -0.02 -13.32 7.44
CA SER A 899 0.92 -14.07 6.59
C SER A 899 2.39 -13.76 6.97
N PRO A 900 3.34 -14.69 6.79
CA PRO A 900 4.75 -14.49 7.18
C PRO A 900 5.37 -13.19 6.67
N PHE A 901 5.09 -12.79 5.43
CA PHE A 901 5.60 -11.56 4.83
C PHE A 901 5.02 -10.27 5.42
N ARG A 902 3.88 -10.36 6.12
CA ARG A 902 3.27 -9.21 6.82
C ARG A 902 3.72 -9.09 8.28
N VAL A 903 4.42 -10.08 8.83
CA VAL A 903 4.92 -10.05 10.21
C VAL A 903 5.78 -8.81 10.50
N PRO A 904 6.75 -8.39 9.67
CA PRO A 904 7.52 -7.18 9.92
C PRO A 904 6.67 -5.91 9.93
N VAL A 905 5.65 -5.82 9.07
CA VAL A 905 4.67 -4.71 9.04
C VAL A 905 3.88 -4.68 10.34
N ALA A 906 3.34 -5.81 10.77
CA ALA A 906 2.55 -5.91 12.00
C ALA A 906 3.37 -5.57 13.25
N ARG A 907 4.67 -5.94 13.30
CA ARG A 907 5.60 -5.59 14.40
C ARG A 907 5.76 -4.07 14.52
N LEU A 908 6.00 -3.39 13.40
CA LEU A 908 6.12 -1.92 13.39
C LEU A 908 4.78 -1.24 13.72
N ALA A 909 3.68 -1.68 13.11
CA ALA A 909 2.34 -1.13 13.36
C ALA A 909 1.92 -1.30 14.83
N ALA A 910 2.21 -2.45 15.46
CA ALA A 910 1.93 -2.70 16.87
C ALA A 910 2.73 -1.75 17.80
N ALA A 911 3.98 -1.44 17.44
CA ALA A 911 4.79 -0.48 18.17
C ALA A 911 4.25 0.95 18.02
N GLN A 912 3.86 1.33 16.81
CA GLN A 912 3.23 2.63 16.53
C GLN A 912 1.93 2.80 17.30
N ALA A 913 1.08 1.77 17.35
CA ALA A 913 -0.14 1.77 18.14
C ALA A 913 0.13 1.97 19.64
N ALA A 914 1.15 1.30 20.18
CA ALA A 914 1.54 1.45 21.58
C ALA A 914 2.05 2.87 21.92
N LEU A 915 2.72 3.54 20.96
CA LEU A 915 3.22 4.91 21.12
C LEU A 915 2.12 5.97 20.96
N SER A 916 1.13 5.73 20.09
CA SER A 916 0.04 6.68 19.83
C SER A 916 -1.01 6.72 20.94
N GLY A 917 -1.13 5.67 21.74
CA GLY A 917 -2.07 5.55 22.87
C GLY A 917 -1.48 5.98 24.22
N SER A 918 -0.23 6.46 24.28
CA SER A 918 0.46 6.86 25.51
C SER A 918 0.41 8.38 25.77
#